data_a7e685b6151813abe97fb5335e089153
#
_entry.id   a7e685b6151813abe97fb5335e089153
#
_cell.length_a   1.000
_cell.length_b   1.000
_cell.length_c   1.000
_cell.angle_alpha   90.00
_cell.angle_beta   90.00
_cell.angle_gamma   90.00
#
_symmetry.space_group_name_H-M   'P 1'
#
loop_
_entity.id
_entity.type
_entity.pdbx_description
1 polymer ?
#
loop_
_entity_poly.entity_id
_entity_poly.type
_entity_poly.pdbx_seq_one_letter_code
_entity_poly.pdbx_strand_id
1 'polypeptide(L)'
;MSRTIFHRNSAHTELIRSSLRKVLVIGLLLASVFSYASVFSYASVPENSLVELYLDKADALKLAETRTWRKLLVYESGFLFRLGLQSAVITDDFFLAPDGKFDPESELRATVMALAEPVINDPDLHAQCRFPARYQWLKSELDIPELVMPEVHCPAFSKWSHKGAAKSLSVVFASGYLGNPASYYGHTLLKLNSKNSSRTQLLDTSVNFGAIVPNGEDPLSYILKGLFGGYNGGFSQSDYYFHTKNYGEIELRDLWEYELALTDKQVDMVLAHTWELMGKEYQYFFLNKNCSYRLGELLEIIEGIKVNPDNNLWVIPQAQILELDRARVNGQPLVKSMRFQPSRQSRFYSRYSMLDEEQKQWVKDGITDPLVLENGSFLEVPLTTRYSVLDTMLDYYQFVGVVGGAGDQQEINSLYQKVLAQRYRLPPRESGKINSILAAPHRGRNPSLIQLGIRGSSELGGGLLINLRPAYYDPLDFGPEHVKYGELIMGQLQMSVYDSKVILEGVDFLSIKSLASEATGLPGDNRQSWQLKAGLQSVRFDCANTCLSLQFEGDRGYTIKLNQSVVVSGYLGGAIRDNRDGAGNFEGRLTLNAVASITEELRARFEYRHKKQLDEERLSKNNYRFDIRYQLATNWDVRFVYEYEGSGRSSLLFGHYW
;
A
#
# COMPACT_ATOMS: atom_id res chain seq x y z
N MET A 1 40.06 52.41 -87.67
CA MET A 1 41.41 53.00 -87.37
C MET A 1 42.03 52.08 -86.37
N SER A 2 42.88 51.33 -86.82
CA SER A 2 44.35 51.33 -86.85
C SER A 2 44.95 50.68 -85.58
N ARG A 3 45.54 49.54 -85.86
CA ARG A 3 46.92 49.08 -85.52
C ARG A 3 47.17 48.83 -84.00
N THR A 4 47.84 47.80 -83.52
CA THR A 4 48.96 46.97 -84.05
C THR A 4 49.25 45.83 -83.05
N ILE A 5 49.31 44.57 -83.42
CA ILE A 5 50.44 43.68 -83.63
C ILE A 5 51.36 43.33 -82.45
N PHE A 6 51.50 41.99 -82.28
CA PHE A 6 52.63 41.16 -81.84
C PHE A 6 53.31 41.34 -80.45
N HIS A 7 53.24 40.38 -79.67
CA HIS A 7 54.29 39.47 -79.14
C HIS A 7 53.74 38.77 -77.89
N ARG A 8 53.78 37.53 -77.48
CA ARG A 8 54.83 36.58 -77.65
C ARG A 8 54.37 35.23 -77.07
N ASN A 9 54.48 34.18 -77.83
CA ASN A 9 54.52 32.77 -77.48
C ASN A 9 55.79 32.44 -76.67
N SER A 10 55.77 32.50 -75.33
CA SER A 10 56.79 31.81 -74.52
C SER A 10 56.30 31.52 -73.04
N ALA A 11 55.21 32.18 -72.61
CA ALA A 11 54.70 31.97 -71.24
C ALA A 11 53.79 30.72 -71.11
N HIS A 12 53.21 30.28 -72.23
CA HIS A 12 52.25 29.15 -72.16
C HIS A 12 52.92 27.79 -72.02
N THR A 13 54.19 27.57 -72.44
CA THR A 13 54.88 26.27 -72.31
C THR A 13 55.46 26.02 -70.93
N GLU A 14 55.83 27.06 -70.19
CA GLU A 14 56.26 26.87 -68.78
C GLU A 14 55.07 26.67 -67.78
N LEU A 15 53.95 27.36 -68.04
CA LEU A 15 52.75 27.15 -67.20
C LEU A 15 52.17 25.74 -67.34
N ILE A 16 52.19 25.18 -68.55
CA ILE A 16 51.70 23.79 -68.79
C ILE A 16 52.64 22.77 -68.16
N ARG A 17 53.97 22.99 -68.17
CA ARG A 17 54.95 22.08 -67.53
C ARG A 17 54.83 22.18 -65.95
N SER A 18 54.59 23.36 -65.39
CA SER A 18 54.40 23.55 -63.95
C SER A 18 53.09 22.95 -63.49
N SER A 19 52.02 23.11 -64.28
CA SER A 19 50.67 22.53 -63.92
C SER A 19 50.68 21.01 -64.07
N LEU A 20 51.35 20.41 -65.07
CA LEU A 20 51.49 18.97 -65.21
C LEU A 20 52.33 18.34 -64.06
N ARG A 21 53.40 19.02 -63.61
CA ARG A 21 54.18 18.54 -62.45
C ARG A 21 53.35 18.62 -61.13
N LYS A 22 52.53 19.65 -60.91
CA LYS A 22 51.69 19.76 -59.76
C LYS A 22 50.57 18.72 -59.80
N VAL A 23 49.95 18.45 -60.91
CA VAL A 23 48.96 17.40 -61.10
C VAL A 23 49.54 16.01 -60.89
N LEU A 24 50.76 15.74 -61.33
CA LEU A 24 51.44 14.45 -61.13
C LEU A 24 51.85 14.24 -59.66
N VAL A 25 52.33 15.29 -59.00
CA VAL A 25 52.64 15.21 -57.54
C VAL A 25 51.39 15.08 -56.67
N ILE A 26 50.28 15.75 -56.99
CA ILE A 26 49.00 15.59 -56.31
C ILE A 26 48.41 14.21 -56.62
N GLY A 27 48.52 13.70 -57.84
CA GLY A 27 48.08 12.36 -58.20
C GLY A 27 48.90 11.26 -57.50
N LEU A 28 50.19 11.42 -57.30
CA LEU A 28 51.07 10.52 -56.57
C LEU A 28 50.81 10.62 -55.03
N LEU A 29 50.53 11.79 -54.50
CA LEU A 29 50.12 11.96 -53.09
C LEU A 29 48.70 11.41 -52.78
N LEU A 30 47.76 11.56 -53.72
CA LEU A 30 46.43 10.94 -53.59
C LEU A 30 46.50 9.42 -53.76
N ALA A 31 47.34 8.89 -54.63
CA ALA A 31 47.58 7.45 -54.76
C ALA A 31 48.26 6.85 -53.51
N SER A 32 49.18 7.58 -52.85
CA SER A 32 49.79 7.15 -51.61
C SER A 32 48.80 7.23 -50.40
N VAL A 33 47.86 8.20 -50.38
CA VAL A 33 46.80 8.28 -49.37
C VAL A 33 45.77 7.18 -49.60
N PHE A 34 45.43 6.85 -50.87
CA PHE A 34 44.53 5.71 -51.14
C PHE A 34 45.21 4.35 -50.92
N SER A 35 46.52 4.23 -51.00
CA SER A 35 47.25 3.00 -50.68
C SER A 35 47.41 2.80 -49.16
N TYR A 36 47.36 3.87 -48.36
CA TYR A 36 47.30 3.76 -46.87
C TYR A 36 45.88 3.58 -46.34
N ALA A 37 44.83 3.94 -47.10
CA ALA A 37 43.45 3.73 -46.73
C ALA A 37 42.93 2.29 -46.94
N SER A 38 43.70 1.44 -47.64
CA SER A 38 43.31 0.05 -47.91
C SER A 38 43.96 -0.99 -47.00
N VAL A 39 44.56 -0.59 -45.85
CA VAL A 39 45.15 -1.51 -44.88
C VAL A 39 44.54 -1.32 -43.46
N PHE A 40 43.48 -0.55 -43.30
CA PHE A 40 42.55 -0.81 -42.20
C PHE A 40 41.57 -1.88 -42.71
N SER A 41 42.05 -3.09 -42.83
CA SER A 41 41.24 -4.27 -42.67
C SER A 41 40.63 -4.13 -41.28
N TYR A 42 39.37 -3.75 -41.25
CA TYR A 42 38.55 -4.04 -40.06
C TYR A 42 38.65 -5.57 -39.93
N ALA A 43 39.60 -6.04 -39.12
CA ALA A 43 39.45 -7.34 -38.50
C ALA A 43 38.10 -7.25 -37.82
N SER A 44 37.08 -7.89 -38.35
CA SER A 44 35.84 -8.16 -37.67
C SER A 44 36.27 -8.87 -36.41
N VAL A 45 36.33 -8.14 -35.32
CA VAL A 45 36.46 -8.74 -33.98
C VAL A 45 35.30 -9.74 -33.95
N PRO A 46 35.53 -11.03 -33.75
CA PRO A 46 34.45 -11.98 -33.70
C PRO A 46 33.40 -11.46 -32.71
N GLU A 47 32.14 -11.48 -33.07
CA GLU A 47 31.03 -10.95 -32.28
C GLU A 47 31.07 -11.48 -30.83
N ASN A 48 31.47 -12.73 -30.65
CA ASN A 48 31.75 -13.37 -29.36
C ASN A 48 32.87 -12.69 -28.54
N SER A 49 33.89 -12.10 -29.19
CA SER A 49 35.00 -11.45 -28.47
C SER A 49 34.63 -10.07 -27.92
N LEU A 50 33.59 -9.41 -28.45
CA LEU A 50 33.07 -8.17 -27.92
C LEU A 50 32.19 -8.42 -26.71
N VAL A 51 31.37 -9.46 -26.74
CA VAL A 51 30.55 -9.86 -25.57
C VAL A 51 31.44 -10.25 -24.38
N GLU A 52 32.51 -11.03 -24.64
CA GLU A 52 33.49 -11.37 -23.58
C GLU A 52 34.14 -10.13 -22.97
N LEU A 53 34.46 -9.10 -23.75
CA LEU A 53 34.99 -7.85 -23.22
C LEU A 53 34.01 -7.17 -22.19
N TYR A 54 32.70 -7.21 -22.47
CA TYR A 54 31.70 -6.64 -21.56
C TYR A 54 31.47 -7.53 -20.36
N LEU A 55 31.60 -8.85 -20.44
CA LEU A 55 31.62 -9.76 -19.32
C LEU A 55 32.79 -9.46 -18.38
N ASP A 56 34.02 -9.33 -18.94
CA ASP A 56 35.20 -8.95 -18.16
C ASP A 56 35.05 -7.57 -17.51
N LYS A 57 34.43 -6.61 -18.20
CA LYS A 57 34.15 -5.27 -17.65
C LYS A 57 33.11 -5.37 -16.49
N ALA A 58 32.09 -6.19 -16.66
CA ALA A 58 31.08 -6.41 -15.62
C ALA A 58 31.67 -7.04 -14.34
N ASP A 59 32.58 -8.01 -14.51
CA ASP A 59 33.31 -8.66 -13.42
C ASP A 59 34.26 -7.66 -12.73
N ALA A 60 35.02 -6.87 -13.52
CA ALA A 60 35.93 -5.85 -12.99
C ALA A 60 35.20 -4.76 -12.19
N LEU A 61 33.99 -4.38 -12.61
CA LEU A 61 33.11 -3.44 -11.91
C LEU A 61 32.31 -4.09 -10.77
N LYS A 62 32.37 -5.42 -10.62
CA LYS A 62 31.62 -6.21 -9.63
C LYS A 62 30.12 -5.94 -9.69
N LEU A 63 29.56 -5.86 -10.88
CA LEU A 63 28.16 -5.49 -11.08
C LEU A 63 27.19 -6.46 -10.40
N ALA A 64 27.53 -7.74 -10.31
CA ALA A 64 26.73 -8.75 -9.60
C ALA A 64 26.56 -8.48 -8.09
N GLU A 65 27.52 -7.77 -7.48
CA GLU A 65 27.49 -7.42 -6.07
C GLU A 65 26.71 -6.13 -5.80
N THR A 66 26.39 -5.34 -6.85
CA THR A 66 25.73 -4.04 -6.71
C THR A 66 24.31 -4.17 -6.15
N ARG A 67 23.89 -3.13 -5.43
CA ARG A 67 22.52 -3.05 -4.88
C ARG A 67 21.48 -3.11 -6.00
N THR A 68 21.70 -2.39 -7.11
CA THR A 68 20.75 -2.28 -8.21
C THR A 68 20.54 -3.64 -8.89
N TRP A 69 21.61 -4.38 -9.20
CA TRP A 69 21.50 -5.71 -9.79
C TRP A 69 20.72 -6.67 -8.88
N ARG A 70 21.05 -6.68 -7.59
CA ARG A 70 20.33 -7.51 -6.60
C ARG A 70 18.87 -7.12 -6.46
N LYS A 71 18.53 -5.84 -6.58
CA LYS A 71 17.14 -5.37 -6.56
C LYS A 71 16.39 -5.73 -7.84
N LEU A 72 16.99 -5.61 -9.01
CA LEU A 72 16.40 -6.04 -10.28
C LEU A 72 16.05 -7.53 -10.29
N LEU A 73 16.83 -8.35 -9.62
CA LEU A 73 16.60 -9.79 -9.49
C LEU A 73 15.82 -10.16 -8.22
N VAL A 74 15.41 -9.17 -7.42
CA VAL A 74 14.66 -9.34 -6.18
C VAL A 74 15.36 -10.30 -5.21
N TYR A 75 16.70 -10.22 -5.11
CA TYR A 75 17.45 -11.02 -4.17
C TYR A 75 17.25 -10.55 -2.74
N GLU A 76 17.05 -11.51 -1.84
CA GLU A 76 16.91 -11.31 -0.41
C GLU A 76 17.98 -12.11 0.34
N SER A 77 18.52 -11.53 1.41
CA SER A 77 19.34 -12.26 2.37
C SER A 77 18.45 -13.19 3.20
N GLY A 78 18.91 -14.40 3.44
CA GLY A 78 18.16 -15.38 4.21
C GLY A 78 17.87 -14.90 5.65
N PHE A 79 16.65 -15.21 6.14
CA PHE A 79 16.21 -14.90 7.49
C PHE A 79 15.90 -16.20 8.27
N LEU A 80 16.37 -16.30 9.52
CA LEU A 80 16.14 -17.35 10.54
C LEU A 80 16.50 -18.80 10.15
N PHE A 81 16.12 -19.30 8.98
CA PHE A 81 16.36 -20.71 8.58
C PHE A 81 16.83 -20.86 7.13
N ARG A 82 16.94 -19.76 6.38
CA ARG A 82 17.48 -19.73 5.03
C ARG A 82 18.88 -19.15 5.05
N LEU A 83 19.88 -19.99 4.85
CA LEU A 83 21.28 -19.59 4.71
C LEU A 83 21.53 -19.26 3.24
N GLY A 84 21.98 -18.03 2.96
CA GLY A 84 22.40 -17.62 1.63
C GLY A 84 21.54 -16.55 0.98
N LEU A 85 22.01 -16.04 -0.15
CA LEU A 85 21.36 -15.08 -1.01
C LEU A 85 20.47 -15.83 -2.02
N GLN A 86 19.21 -15.46 -2.15
CA GLN A 86 18.35 -16.04 -3.19
C GLN A 86 17.28 -15.02 -3.63
N SER A 87 16.81 -15.16 -4.87
CA SER A 87 15.70 -14.36 -5.35
C SER A 87 14.39 -14.77 -4.68
N ALA A 88 13.54 -13.77 -4.40
CA ALA A 88 12.19 -13.98 -3.90
C ALA A 88 11.21 -14.44 -4.99
N VAL A 89 11.57 -14.29 -6.26
CA VAL A 89 10.77 -14.80 -7.38
C VAL A 89 10.90 -16.31 -7.43
N ILE A 90 9.76 -17.01 -7.51
CA ILE A 90 9.72 -18.48 -7.54
C ILE A 90 9.55 -19.05 -8.95
N THR A 91 9.17 -18.21 -9.90
CA THR A 91 8.95 -18.57 -11.30
C THR A 91 10.28 -18.72 -12.03
N ASP A 92 10.55 -19.89 -12.59
CA ASP A 92 11.87 -20.23 -13.20
C ASP A 92 12.19 -19.41 -14.45
N ASP A 93 11.19 -19.05 -15.26
CA ASP A 93 11.38 -18.28 -16.51
C ASP A 93 11.77 -16.81 -16.27
N PHE A 94 11.88 -16.38 -15.04
CA PHE A 94 12.44 -15.08 -14.65
C PHE A 94 13.96 -15.05 -14.76
N PHE A 95 14.60 -16.21 -14.73
CA PHE A 95 16.06 -16.35 -14.78
C PHE A 95 16.50 -16.86 -16.15
N LEU A 96 17.67 -16.40 -16.58
CA LEU A 96 18.34 -16.84 -17.80
C LEU A 96 19.40 -17.92 -17.52
N ALA A 97 20.03 -17.84 -16.34
CA ALA A 97 20.93 -18.89 -15.87
C ALA A 97 20.12 -19.98 -15.10
N PRO A 98 20.49 -21.27 -15.23
CA PRO A 98 19.84 -22.37 -14.50
C PRO A 98 19.91 -22.20 -12.96
N ASP A 99 20.96 -21.59 -12.45
CA ASP A 99 21.22 -21.27 -11.05
C ASP A 99 20.99 -19.78 -10.70
N GLY A 100 20.50 -18.99 -11.64
CA GLY A 100 20.29 -17.55 -11.51
C GLY A 100 19.39 -17.13 -10.35
N LYS A 101 18.62 -18.07 -9.81
CA LYS A 101 17.84 -17.83 -8.58
C LYS A 101 18.72 -17.67 -7.33
N PHE A 102 19.91 -18.26 -7.33
CA PHE A 102 20.81 -18.35 -6.18
C PHE A 102 22.14 -17.66 -6.40
N ASP A 103 22.53 -17.49 -7.66
CA ASP A 103 23.82 -16.92 -8.07
C ASP A 103 23.60 -15.67 -8.94
N PRO A 104 23.79 -14.46 -8.37
CA PRO A 104 23.65 -13.20 -9.10
C PRO A 104 24.72 -13.00 -10.18
N GLU A 105 25.90 -13.62 -10.07
CA GLU A 105 26.97 -13.52 -11.05
C GLU A 105 26.64 -14.37 -12.28
N SER A 106 26.23 -15.63 -12.07
CA SER A 106 25.79 -16.51 -13.14
C SER A 106 24.62 -15.90 -13.94
N GLU A 107 23.63 -15.31 -13.25
CA GLU A 107 22.51 -14.63 -13.90
C GLU A 107 22.95 -13.38 -14.67
N LEU A 108 23.92 -12.61 -14.15
CA LEU A 108 24.44 -11.44 -14.84
C LEU A 108 25.13 -11.83 -16.16
N ARG A 109 25.99 -12.83 -16.11
CA ARG A 109 26.70 -13.33 -17.30
C ARG A 109 25.71 -13.87 -18.35
N ALA A 110 24.75 -14.68 -17.95
CA ALA A 110 23.69 -15.17 -18.83
C ALA A 110 22.85 -14.05 -19.43
N THR A 111 22.57 -13.01 -18.63
CA THR A 111 21.80 -11.83 -19.09
C THR A 111 22.59 -11.05 -20.15
N VAL A 112 23.87 -10.74 -19.93
CA VAL A 112 24.71 -10.00 -20.91
C VAL A 112 24.80 -10.78 -22.23
N MET A 113 24.97 -12.11 -22.18
CA MET A 113 25.02 -12.96 -23.37
C MET A 113 23.68 -12.93 -24.13
N ALA A 114 22.56 -13.13 -23.44
CA ALA A 114 21.22 -13.18 -24.05
C ALA A 114 20.78 -11.83 -24.64
N LEU A 115 21.21 -10.72 -24.05
CA LEU A 115 20.91 -9.36 -24.57
C LEU A 115 21.61 -9.05 -25.88
N ALA A 116 22.72 -9.72 -26.16
CA ALA A 116 23.51 -9.57 -27.40
C ALA A 116 23.09 -10.55 -28.51
N GLU A 117 22.23 -11.52 -28.24
CA GLU A 117 21.76 -12.47 -29.23
C GLU A 117 20.96 -11.78 -30.36
N PRO A 118 21.02 -12.27 -31.61
CA PRO A 118 20.20 -11.72 -32.68
C PRO A 118 18.73 -12.12 -32.53
N VAL A 119 17.82 -11.24 -32.99
CA VAL A 119 16.39 -11.57 -33.05
C VAL A 119 16.13 -12.63 -34.10
N ILE A 120 15.63 -13.80 -33.73
CA ILE A 120 15.43 -14.92 -34.64
C ILE A 120 14.02 -14.94 -35.25
N ASN A 121 12.99 -14.74 -34.48
CA ASN A 121 11.57 -14.82 -34.92
C ASN A 121 10.74 -13.70 -34.35
N ASP A 122 10.25 -13.87 -33.11
CA ASP A 122 9.39 -12.93 -32.40
C ASP A 122 10.26 -12.02 -31.52
N PRO A 123 10.29 -10.69 -31.79
CA PRO A 123 11.10 -9.76 -30.99
C PRO A 123 10.67 -9.73 -29.51
N ASP A 124 9.39 -10.00 -29.19
CA ASP A 124 8.93 -9.98 -27.80
C ASP A 124 9.49 -11.14 -26.96
N LEU A 125 10.05 -12.18 -27.59
CA LEU A 125 10.76 -13.27 -26.91
C LEU A 125 12.25 -12.95 -26.65
N HIS A 126 12.79 -11.91 -27.27
CA HIS A 126 14.19 -11.50 -27.09
C HIS A 126 14.42 -10.99 -25.66
N ALA A 127 15.64 -11.22 -25.13
CA ALA A 127 15.97 -10.84 -23.74
C ALA A 127 15.78 -9.35 -23.46
N GLN A 128 16.07 -8.45 -24.40
CA GLN A 128 15.83 -7.01 -24.25
C GLN A 128 14.35 -6.67 -24.07
N CYS A 129 13.45 -7.44 -24.67
CA CYS A 129 12.00 -7.23 -24.56
C CYS A 129 11.38 -7.91 -23.34
N ARG A 130 11.95 -9.03 -22.91
CA ARG A 130 11.55 -9.72 -21.68
C ARG A 130 12.07 -9.01 -20.43
N PHE A 131 13.29 -8.45 -20.51
CA PHE A 131 14.02 -7.86 -19.39
C PHE A 131 14.52 -6.43 -19.69
N PRO A 132 13.62 -5.49 -20.01
CA PRO A 132 14.00 -4.14 -20.44
C PRO A 132 14.69 -3.32 -19.33
N ALA A 133 14.43 -3.55 -18.05
CA ALA A 133 15.12 -2.86 -16.97
C ALA A 133 16.56 -3.33 -16.81
N ARG A 134 16.79 -4.64 -16.88
CA ARG A 134 18.15 -5.22 -16.90
C ARG A 134 18.94 -4.71 -18.09
N TYR A 135 18.32 -4.66 -19.28
CA TYR A 135 18.93 -4.11 -20.49
C TYR A 135 19.33 -2.65 -20.31
N GLN A 136 18.40 -1.78 -19.89
CA GLN A 136 18.67 -0.36 -19.70
C GLN A 136 19.78 -0.11 -18.69
N TRP A 137 19.78 -0.83 -17.59
CA TRP A 137 20.79 -0.71 -16.54
C TRP A 137 22.17 -1.19 -17.03
N LEU A 138 22.26 -2.40 -17.58
CA LEU A 138 23.53 -2.95 -18.10
C LEU A 138 24.11 -2.12 -19.23
N LYS A 139 23.26 -1.64 -20.17
CA LYS A 139 23.70 -0.75 -21.25
C LYS A 139 24.34 0.52 -20.70
N SER A 140 23.79 1.09 -19.63
CA SER A 140 24.32 2.28 -18.95
C SER A 140 25.61 2.02 -18.18
N GLU A 141 25.67 0.96 -17.37
CA GLU A 141 26.83 0.65 -16.52
C GLU A 141 28.05 0.21 -17.34
N LEU A 142 27.81 -0.49 -18.42
CA LEU A 142 28.86 -1.02 -19.28
C LEU A 142 29.22 -0.10 -20.46
N ASP A 143 28.50 1.04 -20.64
CA ASP A 143 28.64 1.93 -21.78
C ASP A 143 28.65 1.17 -23.15
N ILE A 144 27.65 0.26 -23.31
CA ILE A 144 27.60 -0.59 -24.51
C ILE A 144 27.11 0.23 -25.70
N PRO A 145 27.94 0.36 -26.79
CA PRO A 145 27.50 1.05 -27.98
C PRO A 145 26.38 0.31 -28.71
N GLU A 146 25.48 1.05 -29.33
CA GLU A 146 24.39 0.49 -30.14
C GLU A 146 24.85 -0.41 -31.28
N LEU A 147 26.06 -0.18 -31.79
CA LEU A 147 26.67 -1.02 -32.81
C LEU A 147 27.00 -2.45 -32.32
N VAL A 148 27.23 -2.61 -30.99
CA VAL A 148 27.56 -3.92 -30.39
C VAL A 148 26.31 -4.64 -29.93
N MET A 149 25.34 -3.89 -29.42
CA MET A 149 24.07 -4.42 -28.93
C MET A 149 22.94 -3.54 -29.49
N PRO A 150 22.49 -3.82 -30.74
CA PRO A 150 21.41 -3.05 -31.37
C PRO A 150 20.13 -3.10 -30.53
N GLU A 151 19.43 -1.98 -30.46
CA GLU A 151 18.16 -1.92 -29.75
C GLU A 151 17.07 -2.71 -30.48
N VAL A 152 16.46 -3.63 -29.79
CA VAL A 152 15.35 -4.45 -30.30
C VAL A 152 14.04 -3.71 -30.10
N HIS A 153 13.25 -3.59 -31.18
CA HIS A 153 11.90 -3.06 -31.06
C HIS A 153 10.99 -4.07 -30.35
N CYS A 154 10.39 -3.67 -29.20
CA CYS A 154 9.57 -4.51 -28.33
C CYS A 154 8.08 -4.10 -28.41
N PRO A 155 7.28 -4.67 -29.33
CA PRO A 155 5.88 -4.27 -29.52
C PRO A 155 5.00 -4.44 -28.30
N ALA A 156 5.10 -5.58 -27.61
CA ALA A 156 4.29 -5.87 -26.44
C ALA A 156 4.61 -4.93 -25.26
N PHE A 157 5.90 -4.74 -24.95
CA PHE A 157 6.32 -3.79 -23.91
C PHE A 157 5.92 -2.35 -24.28
N SER A 158 6.13 -1.93 -25.53
CA SER A 158 5.74 -0.60 -26.01
C SER A 158 4.25 -0.36 -25.91
N LYS A 159 3.43 -1.36 -26.23
CA LYS A 159 1.97 -1.30 -26.08
C LYS A 159 1.58 -1.22 -24.61
N TRP A 160 2.18 -2.04 -23.76
CA TRP A 160 1.90 -2.10 -22.33
C TRP A 160 2.28 -0.79 -21.61
N SER A 161 3.46 -0.25 -21.89
CA SER A 161 3.95 1.02 -21.32
C SER A 161 3.31 2.26 -21.96
N HIS A 162 2.30 2.07 -22.85
CA HIS A 162 1.68 3.13 -23.65
C HIS A 162 2.69 3.99 -24.40
N LYS A 163 3.77 3.39 -24.92
CA LYS A 163 4.86 4.06 -25.65
C LYS A 163 5.51 5.20 -24.84
N GLY A 164 5.69 5.02 -23.54
CA GLY A 164 6.21 6.07 -22.67
C GLY A 164 5.22 7.23 -22.42
N ALA A 165 3.92 6.98 -22.57
CA ALA A 165 2.88 7.99 -22.30
C ALA A 165 2.65 8.23 -20.82
N ALA A 166 3.19 7.41 -19.91
CA ALA A 166 3.21 7.70 -18.50
C ALA A 166 4.07 8.95 -18.25
N LYS A 167 3.48 9.94 -17.57
CA LYS A 167 4.15 11.20 -17.21
C LYS A 167 4.77 11.12 -15.82
N SER A 168 4.11 10.46 -14.91
CA SER A 168 4.52 10.30 -13.52
C SER A 168 3.89 9.04 -12.93
N LEU A 169 4.36 8.64 -11.77
CA LEU A 169 3.82 7.54 -11.00
C LEU A 169 3.19 8.07 -9.71
N SER A 170 2.11 7.43 -9.28
CA SER A 170 1.50 7.66 -7.97
C SER A 170 1.40 6.37 -7.18
N VAL A 171 1.74 6.44 -5.90
CA VAL A 171 1.34 5.41 -4.93
C VAL A 171 -0.05 5.75 -4.43
N VAL A 172 -0.98 4.81 -4.55
CA VAL A 172 -2.35 4.97 -4.05
C VAL A 172 -2.53 4.09 -2.82
N PHE A 173 -2.93 4.69 -1.72
CA PHE A 173 -3.26 4.00 -0.48
C PHE A 173 -4.78 3.97 -0.30
N ALA A 174 -5.35 2.77 -0.21
CA ALA A 174 -6.73 2.54 0.20
C ALA A 174 -6.77 2.33 1.72
N SER A 175 -7.55 3.13 2.45
CA SER A 175 -7.66 3.06 3.90
C SER A 175 -8.10 1.68 4.39
N GLY A 176 -7.81 1.34 5.65
CA GLY A 176 -8.23 0.08 6.25
C GLY A 176 -9.75 -0.05 6.32
N TYR A 177 -10.24 -1.28 6.19
CA TYR A 177 -11.65 -1.61 6.28
C TYR A 177 -11.87 -2.86 7.12
N LEU A 178 -12.61 -2.73 8.22
CA LEU A 178 -12.82 -3.83 9.18
C LEU A 178 -13.95 -4.81 8.77
N GLY A 179 -14.50 -4.69 7.57
CA GLY A 179 -15.53 -5.60 7.05
C GLY A 179 -14.97 -6.83 6.32
N ASN A 180 -13.68 -6.82 5.95
CA ASN A 180 -13.02 -7.91 5.24
C ASN A 180 -11.59 -8.11 5.77
N PRO A 181 -11.19 -9.33 6.19
CA PRO A 181 -9.85 -9.63 6.71
C PRO A 181 -8.70 -9.17 5.82
N ALA A 182 -8.82 -9.31 4.50
CA ALA A 182 -7.82 -8.87 3.54
C ALA A 182 -7.58 -7.36 3.53
N SER A 183 -8.55 -6.59 4.01
CA SER A 183 -8.58 -5.13 3.93
C SER A 183 -8.25 -4.43 5.24
N TYR A 184 -7.96 -5.17 6.32
CA TYR A 184 -7.77 -4.60 7.65
C TYR A 184 -6.64 -3.58 7.75
N TYR A 185 -5.53 -3.83 7.04
CA TYR A 185 -4.32 -3.00 7.10
C TYR A 185 -4.29 -1.85 6.11
N GLY A 186 -5.30 -1.73 5.28
CA GLY A 186 -5.19 -0.92 4.09
C GLY A 186 -4.55 -1.69 2.93
N HIS A 187 -4.40 -0.99 1.81
CA HIS A 187 -3.81 -1.57 0.61
C HIS A 187 -3.06 -0.50 -0.17
N THR A 188 -1.96 -0.86 -0.83
CA THR A 188 -1.22 0.04 -1.70
C THR A 188 -1.14 -0.51 -3.12
N LEU A 189 -1.22 0.38 -4.10
CA LEU A 189 -1.03 0.07 -5.51
C LEU A 189 -0.29 1.22 -6.21
N LEU A 190 0.32 0.92 -7.35
CA LEU A 190 0.98 1.87 -8.21
C LEU A 190 0.03 2.30 -9.32
N LYS A 191 -0.10 3.61 -9.56
CA LYS A 191 -0.87 4.19 -10.66
C LYS A 191 0.07 4.88 -11.63
N LEU A 192 -0.10 4.61 -12.91
CA LEU A 192 0.65 5.20 -14.01
C LEU A 192 -0.14 6.40 -14.54
N ASN A 193 0.29 7.62 -14.24
CA ASN A 193 -0.41 8.83 -14.65
C ASN A 193 -0.09 9.17 -16.10
N SER A 194 -1.10 9.23 -16.97
CA SER A 194 -0.93 9.57 -18.38
C SER A 194 -0.73 11.08 -18.62
N LYS A 195 -0.05 11.42 -19.72
CA LYS A 195 0.19 12.83 -20.14
C LYS A 195 -1.10 13.59 -20.47
N ASN A 196 -2.19 12.90 -20.82
CA ASN A 196 -3.47 13.49 -21.23
C ASN A 196 -4.51 13.55 -20.11
N SER A 197 -4.12 13.88 -18.93
CA SER A 197 -4.72 13.57 -17.64
C SER A 197 -6.03 14.24 -17.23
N SER A 198 -6.64 15.14 -17.97
CA SER A 198 -7.83 15.86 -17.45
C SER A 198 -9.18 15.14 -17.62
N ARG A 199 -9.30 14.19 -18.54
CA ARG A 199 -10.55 13.44 -18.80
C ARG A 199 -10.43 11.93 -18.60
N THR A 200 -9.23 11.38 -18.47
CA THR A 200 -8.97 9.93 -18.55
C THR A 200 -8.31 9.31 -17.32
N GLN A 201 -8.20 10.03 -16.20
CA GLN A 201 -7.53 9.53 -14.99
C GLN A 201 -8.09 8.20 -14.46
N LEU A 202 -9.37 7.91 -14.73
CA LEU A 202 -9.99 6.63 -14.37
C LEU A 202 -9.56 5.48 -15.29
N LEU A 203 -9.06 5.80 -16.49
CA LEU A 203 -8.53 4.83 -17.45
C LEU A 203 -7.01 4.69 -17.38
N ASP A 204 -6.37 5.39 -16.44
CA ASP A 204 -4.95 5.20 -16.16
C ASP A 204 -4.71 3.74 -15.74
N THR A 205 -3.60 3.18 -16.17
CA THR A 205 -3.21 1.83 -15.74
C THR A 205 -2.78 1.84 -14.27
N SER A 206 -3.18 0.84 -13.54
CA SER A 206 -2.71 0.58 -12.18
C SER A 206 -2.10 -0.80 -12.06
N VAL A 207 -1.07 -0.91 -11.24
CA VAL A 207 -0.36 -2.14 -10.92
C VAL A 207 -0.57 -2.45 -9.46
N ASN A 208 -1.02 -3.65 -9.19
CA ASN A 208 -1.33 -4.17 -7.87
C ASN A 208 -0.50 -5.43 -7.60
N PHE A 209 -0.08 -5.64 -6.36
CA PHE A 209 0.48 -6.92 -5.90
C PHE A 209 -0.48 -7.54 -4.88
N GLY A 210 -0.82 -8.80 -5.06
CA GLY A 210 -1.76 -9.49 -4.18
C GLY A 210 -1.55 -11.00 -4.12
N ALA A 211 -2.17 -11.63 -3.12
CA ALA A 211 -2.23 -13.08 -3.03
C ALA A 211 -3.10 -13.67 -4.12
N ILE A 212 -2.68 -14.77 -4.69
CA ILE A 212 -3.46 -15.59 -5.62
C ILE A 212 -4.28 -16.59 -4.79
N VAL A 213 -5.53 -16.21 -4.47
CA VAL A 213 -6.40 -16.98 -3.59
C VAL A 213 -7.39 -17.79 -4.42
N PRO A 214 -7.55 -19.10 -4.17
CA PRO A 214 -8.56 -19.92 -4.82
C PRO A 214 -9.98 -19.41 -4.53
N ASN A 215 -10.87 -19.57 -5.52
CA ASN A 215 -12.28 -19.21 -5.32
C ASN A 215 -12.91 -20.12 -4.25
N GLY A 216 -13.66 -19.53 -3.31
CA GLY A 216 -14.37 -20.27 -2.26
C GLY A 216 -13.51 -20.65 -1.06
N GLU A 217 -12.31 -20.08 -0.90
CA GLU A 217 -11.48 -20.27 0.31
C GLU A 217 -12.24 -19.79 1.55
N ASP A 218 -12.25 -20.61 2.61
CA ASP A 218 -12.88 -20.23 3.86
C ASP A 218 -12.06 -19.17 4.63
N PRO A 219 -12.69 -18.28 5.42
CA PRO A 219 -12.00 -17.17 6.07
C PRO A 219 -10.90 -17.60 7.06
N LEU A 220 -11.01 -18.74 7.72
CA LEU A 220 -10.02 -19.22 8.67
C LEU A 220 -8.77 -19.74 7.94
N SER A 221 -8.96 -20.59 6.92
CA SER A 221 -7.89 -21.04 6.03
C SER A 221 -7.19 -19.86 5.36
N TYR A 222 -7.96 -18.85 4.91
CA TYR A 222 -7.42 -17.63 4.33
C TYR A 222 -6.48 -16.90 5.28
N ILE A 223 -6.89 -16.70 6.53
CA ILE A 223 -6.05 -16.03 7.54
C ILE A 223 -4.81 -16.86 7.85
N LEU A 224 -4.94 -18.16 8.10
CA LEU A 224 -3.82 -19.03 8.47
C LEU A 224 -2.80 -19.12 7.33
N LYS A 225 -3.25 -19.43 6.11
CA LYS A 225 -2.36 -19.50 4.94
C LYS A 225 -1.69 -18.14 4.66
N GLY A 226 -2.41 -17.04 4.80
CA GLY A 226 -1.86 -15.71 4.60
C GLY A 226 -0.79 -15.33 5.64
N LEU A 227 -0.94 -15.77 6.89
CA LEU A 227 0.05 -15.53 7.94
C LEU A 227 1.31 -16.39 7.78
N PHE A 228 1.17 -17.65 7.32
CA PHE A 228 2.26 -18.62 7.26
C PHE A 228 2.80 -18.88 5.85
N GLY A 229 2.42 -18.07 4.85
CA GLY A 229 2.97 -18.14 3.50
C GLY A 229 2.38 -19.26 2.64
N GLY A 230 1.14 -19.65 2.88
CA GLY A 230 0.43 -20.69 2.13
C GLY A 230 -0.14 -20.24 0.78
N TYR A 231 0.11 -19.00 0.35
CA TYR A 231 -0.29 -18.48 -0.96
C TYR A 231 0.91 -18.02 -1.76
N ASN A 232 0.80 -18.16 -3.08
CA ASN A 232 1.62 -17.39 -4.00
C ASN A 232 0.99 -16.01 -4.19
N GLY A 233 1.81 -15.02 -4.51
CA GLY A 233 1.39 -13.67 -4.86
C GLY A 233 2.04 -13.23 -6.14
N GLY A 234 1.49 -12.23 -6.80
CA GLY A 234 2.02 -11.70 -8.04
C GLY A 234 1.55 -10.30 -8.34
N PHE A 235 2.25 -9.67 -9.28
CA PHE A 235 1.83 -8.38 -9.82
C PHE A 235 0.72 -8.61 -10.87
N SER A 236 -0.30 -7.77 -10.80
CA SER A 236 -1.40 -7.72 -11.76
C SER A 236 -1.68 -6.28 -12.16
N GLN A 237 -2.27 -6.09 -13.34
CA GLN A 237 -2.67 -4.78 -13.82
C GLN A 237 -4.16 -4.69 -14.06
N SER A 238 -4.71 -3.49 -13.92
CA SER A 238 -6.09 -3.16 -14.27
C SER A 238 -6.22 -1.65 -14.50
N ASP A 239 -7.33 -1.24 -15.11
CA ASP A 239 -7.67 0.17 -15.15
C ASP A 239 -7.93 0.71 -13.74
N TYR A 240 -7.48 1.92 -13.44
CA TYR A 240 -7.64 2.54 -12.13
C TYR A 240 -9.12 2.68 -11.73
N TYR A 241 -10.02 2.80 -12.70
CA TYR A 241 -11.47 2.75 -12.49
C TYR A 241 -11.92 1.52 -11.70
N PHE A 242 -11.32 0.35 -11.96
CA PHE A 242 -11.65 -0.88 -11.24
C PHE A 242 -11.39 -0.72 -9.73
N HIS A 243 -10.25 -0.17 -9.36
CA HIS A 243 -9.89 0.07 -7.96
C HIS A 243 -10.74 1.15 -7.30
N THR A 244 -11.04 2.26 -8.01
CA THR A 244 -11.90 3.30 -7.47
C THR A 244 -13.31 2.79 -7.22
N LYS A 245 -13.84 1.97 -8.13
CA LYS A 245 -15.15 1.33 -7.96
C LYS A 245 -15.14 0.32 -6.81
N ASN A 246 -14.16 -0.57 -6.78
CA ASN A 246 -14.10 -1.61 -5.75
C ASN A 246 -13.86 -1.03 -4.36
N TYR A 247 -12.81 -0.24 -4.18
CA TYR A 247 -12.48 0.33 -2.86
C TYR A 247 -13.42 1.45 -2.45
N GLY A 248 -13.61 2.47 -3.32
CA GLY A 248 -14.38 3.66 -2.96
C GLY A 248 -15.89 3.44 -2.93
N GLU A 249 -16.41 2.64 -3.86
CA GLU A 249 -17.84 2.52 -4.05
C GLU A 249 -18.44 1.25 -3.42
N ILE A 250 -17.69 0.14 -3.34
CA ILE A 250 -18.16 -1.14 -2.77
C ILE A 250 -17.64 -1.37 -1.35
N GLU A 251 -16.32 -1.26 -1.15
CA GLU A 251 -15.70 -1.48 0.17
C GLU A 251 -15.77 -0.24 1.06
N LEU A 252 -16.19 0.91 0.55
CA LEU A 252 -16.34 2.18 1.27
C LEU A 252 -15.03 2.69 1.89
N ARG A 253 -13.93 2.49 1.21
CA ARG A 253 -12.57 2.89 1.61
C ARG A 253 -12.17 4.18 0.93
N ASP A 254 -11.61 5.10 1.68
CA ASP A 254 -11.01 6.31 1.15
C ASP A 254 -9.70 6.00 0.41
N LEU A 255 -9.45 6.72 -0.70
CA LEU A 255 -8.22 6.60 -1.46
C LEU A 255 -7.38 7.86 -1.32
N TRP A 256 -6.08 7.65 -1.08
CA TRP A 256 -5.08 8.70 -0.98
C TRP A 256 -4.02 8.46 -2.05
N GLU A 257 -3.94 9.36 -3.00
CA GLU A 257 -2.99 9.28 -4.11
C GLU A 257 -1.80 10.20 -3.84
N TYR A 258 -0.59 9.64 -3.87
CA TYR A 258 0.69 10.33 -3.65
C TYR A 258 1.47 10.32 -4.95
N GLU A 259 1.50 11.45 -5.67
CA GLU A 259 2.27 11.59 -6.91
C GLU A 259 3.75 11.72 -6.58
N LEU A 260 4.60 10.95 -7.29
CA LEU A 260 6.03 10.89 -7.04
C LEU A 260 6.80 11.89 -7.90
N ALA A 261 7.82 12.50 -7.32
CA ALA A 261 8.75 13.43 -7.97
C ALA A 261 9.90 12.65 -8.64
N LEU A 262 9.59 11.83 -9.64
CA LEU A 262 10.55 11.04 -10.40
C LEU A 262 10.86 11.74 -11.74
N THR A 263 12.10 11.58 -12.22
CA THR A 263 12.48 11.96 -13.58
C THR A 263 11.92 10.95 -14.60
N ASP A 264 11.83 11.36 -15.88
CA ASP A 264 11.33 10.47 -16.94
C ASP A 264 12.13 9.15 -17.00
N LYS A 265 13.47 9.20 -16.88
CA LYS A 265 14.32 8.00 -16.82
C LYS A 265 14.00 7.07 -15.64
N GLN A 266 13.71 7.65 -14.48
CA GLN A 266 13.32 6.87 -13.29
C GLN A 266 11.94 6.25 -13.46
N VAL A 267 11.00 6.96 -14.07
CA VAL A 267 9.68 6.42 -14.43
C VAL A 267 9.85 5.25 -15.40
N ASP A 268 10.63 5.43 -16.47
CA ASP A 268 10.88 4.38 -17.46
C ASP A 268 11.53 3.13 -16.83
N MET A 269 12.49 3.31 -15.90
CA MET A 269 13.12 2.21 -15.17
C MET A 269 12.12 1.43 -14.31
N VAL A 270 11.24 2.12 -13.55
CA VAL A 270 10.19 1.47 -12.75
C VAL A 270 9.20 0.72 -13.65
N LEU A 271 8.81 1.31 -14.77
CA LEU A 271 7.92 0.65 -15.76
C LEU A 271 8.58 -0.60 -16.36
N ALA A 272 9.83 -0.48 -16.79
CA ALA A 272 10.58 -1.59 -17.35
C ALA A 272 10.70 -2.75 -16.35
N HIS A 273 11.03 -2.46 -15.10
CA HIS A 273 11.12 -3.48 -14.06
C HIS A 273 9.75 -4.07 -13.69
N THR A 274 8.70 -3.24 -13.66
CA THR A 274 7.32 -3.73 -13.45
C THR A 274 6.94 -4.75 -14.53
N TRP A 275 7.30 -4.48 -15.79
CA TRP A 275 7.06 -5.41 -16.90
C TRP A 275 7.75 -6.76 -16.69
N GLU A 276 9.01 -6.76 -16.26
CA GLU A 276 9.76 -8.00 -15.97
C GLU A 276 9.10 -8.86 -14.89
N LEU A 277 8.43 -8.21 -13.92
CA LEU A 277 7.78 -8.86 -12.77
C LEU A 277 6.32 -9.26 -13.03
N MET A 278 5.70 -8.76 -14.11
CA MET A 278 4.32 -9.13 -14.45
C MET A 278 4.23 -10.63 -14.76
N GLY A 279 3.24 -11.29 -14.12
CA GLY A 279 3.03 -12.73 -14.25
C GLY A 279 4.06 -13.61 -13.52
N LYS A 280 4.99 -13.03 -12.76
CA LYS A 280 5.91 -13.77 -11.91
C LYS A 280 5.31 -13.98 -10.53
N GLU A 281 5.59 -15.13 -9.92
CA GLU A 281 5.05 -15.53 -8.64
C GLU A 281 6.07 -15.39 -7.52
N TYR A 282 5.55 -15.11 -6.32
CA TYR A 282 6.29 -14.92 -5.08
C TYR A 282 5.59 -15.66 -3.96
N GLN A 283 6.30 -16.01 -2.91
CA GLN A 283 5.64 -16.43 -1.67
C GLN A 283 5.02 -15.20 -0.99
N TYR A 284 3.73 -15.26 -0.70
CA TYR A 284 2.97 -14.16 -0.10
C TYR A 284 2.79 -14.36 1.41
N PHE A 285 3.00 -13.29 2.17
CA PHE A 285 2.76 -13.24 3.60
C PHE A 285 2.02 -11.96 3.97
N PHE A 286 0.94 -12.07 4.74
CA PHE A 286 0.15 -10.90 5.14
C PHE A 286 0.96 -9.86 5.94
N LEU A 287 1.88 -10.32 6.78
CA LEU A 287 2.57 -9.44 7.72
C LEU A 287 3.79 -8.75 7.15
N ASN A 288 4.55 -9.36 6.25
CA ASN A 288 5.82 -8.79 5.81
C ASN A 288 6.01 -8.70 4.30
N LYS A 289 5.65 -9.73 3.52
CA LYS A 289 5.85 -9.77 2.07
C LYS A 289 4.53 -9.56 1.32
N ASN A 290 3.83 -8.52 1.71
CA ASN A 290 2.52 -8.12 1.21
C ASN A 290 2.61 -7.10 0.06
N CYS A 291 1.47 -6.53 -0.31
CA CYS A 291 1.36 -5.55 -1.40
C CYS A 291 2.29 -4.34 -1.20
N SER A 292 2.34 -3.78 0.00
CA SER A 292 3.15 -2.59 0.25
C SER A 292 4.65 -2.88 0.20
N TYR A 293 5.10 -3.99 0.77
CA TYR A 293 6.50 -4.39 0.72
C TYR A 293 7.00 -4.54 -0.71
N ARG A 294 6.27 -5.30 -1.56
CA ARG A 294 6.64 -5.54 -2.96
C ARG A 294 6.57 -4.28 -3.81
N LEU A 295 5.59 -3.41 -3.54
CA LEU A 295 5.53 -2.11 -4.18
C LEU A 295 6.71 -1.21 -3.78
N GLY A 296 7.10 -1.24 -2.51
CA GLY A 296 8.29 -0.54 -2.04
C GLY A 296 9.57 -1.04 -2.70
N GLU A 297 9.75 -2.35 -2.82
CA GLU A 297 10.90 -2.94 -3.54
C GLU A 297 10.98 -2.47 -4.99
N LEU A 298 9.82 -2.39 -5.66
CA LEU A 298 9.72 -1.89 -7.03
C LEU A 298 10.22 -0.44 -7.17
N LEU A 299 9.93 0.43 -6.18
CA LEU A 299 10.42 1.81 -6.18
C LEU A 299 11.90 1.92 -5.77
N GLU A 300 12.36 1.02 -4.91
CA GLU A 300 13.72 1.00 -4.37
C GLU A 300 14.79 0.52 -5.36
N ILE A 301 14.42 0.17 -6.61
CA ILE A 301 15.39 0.01 -7.70
C ILE A 301 16.05 1.34 -8.06
N ILE A 302 15.36 2.46 -7.81
CA ILE A 302 15.92 3.80 -7.98
C ILE A 302 16.91 4.08 -6.84
N GLU A 303 18.13 4.43 -7.20
CA GLU A 303 19.15 4.77 -6.23
C GLU A 303 18.73 5.97 -5.35
N GLY A 304 18.97 5.84 -4.04
CA GLY A 304 18.61 6.86 -3.06
C GLY A 304 17.16 6.77 -2.57
N ILE A 305 16.28 5.99 -3.19
CA ILE A 305 14.92 5.76 -2.68
C ILE A 305 14.94 4.63 -1.65
N LYS A 306 14.34 4.92 -0.49
CA LYS A 306 14.05 3.96 0.58
C LYS A 306 12.66 4.26 1.11
N VAL A 307 11.74 3.32 0.91
CA VAL A 307 10.32 3.46 1.29
C VAL A 307 9.80 2.25 2.07
N ASN A 308 10.53 1.15 2.08
CA ASN A 308 10.24 0.05 3.00
C ASN A 308 10.88 0.35 4.37
N PRO A 309 10.18 0.07 5.47
CA PRO A 309 10.74 0.16 6.81
C PRO A 309 12.00 -0.71 6.97
N ASP A 310 12.93 -0.29 7.84
CA ASP A 310 14.13 -1.08 8.18
C ASP A 310 13.80 -2.44 8.80
N ASN A 311 12.68 -2.50 9.48
CA ASN A 311 12.17 -3.72 10.09
C ASN A 311 11.38 -4.54 9.08
N ASN A 312 11.94 -5.66 8.64
CA ASN A 312 11.32 -6.59 7.70
C ASN A 312 10.50 -7.71 8.38
N LEU A 313 10.38 -7.72 9.71
CA LEU A 313 9.58 -8.72 10.44
C LEU A 313 8.09 -8.56 10.15
N TRP A 314 7.63 -7.32 10.02
CA TRP A 314 6.29 -6.94 9.56
C TRP A 314 6.35 -5.61 8.81
N VAL A 315 5.56 -5.52 7.76
CA VAL A 315 5.43 -4.31 6.93
C VAL A 315 3.94 -4.00 6.77
N ILE A 316 3.54 -2.85 7.29
CA ILE A 316 2.16 -2.39 7.28
C ILE A 316 2.02 -1.32 6.19
N PRO A 317 1.00 -1.37 5.33
CA PRO A 317 0.82 -0.40 4.25
C PRO A 317 0.87 1.07 4.70
N GLN A 318 0.32 1.39 5.86
CA GLN A 318 0.38 2.74 6.42
C GLN A 318 1.82 3.15 6.80
N ALA A 319 2.65 2.23 7.35
CA ALA A 319 4.06 2.51 7.64
C ALA A 319 4.83 2.87 6.37
N GLN A 320 4.55 2.19 5.26
CA GLN A 320 5.12 2.54 3.97
C GLN A 320 4.74 3.96 3.52
N ILE A 321 3.50 4.40 3.77
CA ILE A 321 3.07 5.77 3.43
C ILE A 321 3.81 6.82 4.28
N LEU A 322 4.13 6.52 5.55
CA LEU A 322 4.98 7.37 6.38
C LEU A 322 6.40 7.48 5.81
N GLU A 323 7.00 6.34 5.43
CA GLU A 323 8.34 6.33 4.83
C GLU A 323 8.35 7.00 3.44
N LEU A 324 7.30 6.84 2.64
CA LEU A 324 7.14 7.51 1.36
C LEU A 324 7.16 9.05 1.51
N ASP A 325 6.48 9.59 2.52
CA ASP A 325 6.45 11.03 2.81
C ASP A 325 7.80 11.55 3.31
N ARG A 326 8.50 10.72 4.09
CA ARG A 326 9.85 11.04 4.62
C ARG A 326 10.93 10.93 3.55
N ALA A 327 10.72 10.10 2.53
CA ALA A 327 11.72 9.80 1.51
C ALA A 327 12.14 11.04 0.72
N ARG A 328 13.41 11.07 0.34
CA ARG A 328 14.02 12.15 -0.45
C ARG A 328 14.78 11.55 -1.63
N VAL A 329 14.67 12.21 -2.76
CA VAL A 329 15.45 11.88 -3.97
C VAL A 329 16.23 13.13 -4.35
N ASN A 330 17.55 13.01 -4.44
CA ASN A 330 18.44 14.14 -4.72
C ASN A 330 18.19 15.34 -3.78
N GLY A 331 17.92 15.06 -2.51
CA GLY A 331 17.64 16.08 -1.48
C GLY A 331 16.24 16.69 -1.52
N GLN A 332 15.41 16.36 -2.52
CA GLN A 332 14.03 16.85 -2.65
C GLN A 332 13.03 15.81 -2.13
N PRO A 333 11.85 16.21 -1.61
CA PRO A 333 10.79 15.28 -1.24
C PRO A 333 10.41 14.34 -2.39
N LEU A 334 10.28 13.05 -2.10
CA LEU A 334 9.81 12.07 -3.08
C LEU A 334 8.34 12.29 -3.46
N VAL A 335 7.49 12.71 -2.51
CA VAL A 335 6.09 13.04 -2.78
C VAL A 335 5.99 14.46 -3.29
N LYS A 336 5.51 14.63 -4.52
CA LYS A 336 5.29 15.92 -5.19
C LYS A 336 3.95 16.53 -4.84
N SER A 337 2.90 15.72 -4.83
CA SER A 337 1.54 16.17 -4.54
C SER A 337 0.72 15.02 -3.94
N MET A 338 -0.34 15.36 -3.24
CA MET A 338 -1.27 14.42 -2.65
C MET A 338 -2.70 14.79 -3.05
N ARG A 339 -3.51 13.77 -3.36
CA ARG A 339 -4.92 13.91 -3.65
C ARG A 339 -5.76 12.95 -2.83
N PHE A 340 -6.81 13.46 -2.22
CA PHE A 340 -7.82 12.69 -1.52
C PHE A 340 -9.01 12.38 -2.43
N GLN A 341 -9.43 11.12 -2.47
CA GLN A 341 -10.62 10.65 -3.14
C GLN A 341 -11.53 9.96 -2.11
N PRO A 342 -12.61 10.61 -1.67
CA PRO A 342 -13.49 10.07 -0.66
C PRO A 342 -14.30 8.88 -1.18
N SER A 343 -14.51 7.90 -0.31
CA SER A 343 -15.48 6.83 -0.51
C SER A 343 -16.92 7.36 -0.52
N ARG A 344 -17.87 6.52 -0.91
CA ARG A 344 -19.30 6.83 -0.79
C ARG A 344 -19.69 7.23 0.62
N GLN A 345 -19.23 6.46 1.60
CA GLN A 345 -19.50 6.75 3.01
C GLN A 345 -18.93 8.10 3.44
N SER A 346 -17.67 8.37 3.12
CA SER A 346 -17.02 9.63 3.49
C SER A 346 -17.65 10.83 2.77
N ARG A 347 -18.08 10.68 1.52
CA ARG A 347 -18.84 11.73 0.81
C ARG A 347 -20.15 12.04 1.51
N PHE A 348 -20.92 11.01 1.80
CA PHE A 348 -22.21 11.14 2.49
C PHE A 348 -22.04 11.80 3.85
N TYR A 349 -21.16 11.28 4.70
CA TYR A 349 -20.94 11.80 6.05
C TYR A 349 -20.41 13.25 6.04
N SER A 350 -19.50 13.56 5.14
CA SER A 350 -18.98 14.92 4.98
C SER A 350 -20.10 15.91 4.60
N ARG A 351 -20.90 15.58 3.58
CA ARG A 351 -22.01 16.44 3.18
C ARG A 351 -23.05 16.59 4.25
N TYR A 352 -23.47 15.49 4.90
CA TYR A 352 -24.45 15.54 5.97
C TYR A 352 -23.98 16.36 7.18
N SER A 353 -22.69 16.29 7.51
CA SER A 353 -22.10 17.05 8.62
C SER A 353 -22.05 18.57 8.36
N MET A 354 -22.04 18.98 7.08
CA MET A 354 -22.05 20.40 6.68
C MET A 354 -23.45 21.02 6.62
N LEU A 355 -24.51 20.19 6.75
CA LEU A 355 -25.89 20.70 6.76
C LEU A 355 -26.20 21.34 8.10
N ASP A 356 -26.95 22.44 8.05
CA ASP A 356 -27.61 22.99 9.22
C ASP A 356 -28.82 22.13 9.66
N GLU A 357 -29.45 22.44 10.79
CA GLU A 357 -30.53 21.62 11.32
C GLU A 357 -31.78 21.62 10.44
N GLU A 358 -32.08 22.74 9.75
CA GLU A 358 -33.20 22.82 8.80
C GLU A 358 -32.95 21.92 7.60
N GLN A 359 -31.76 21.98 7.03
CA GLN A 359 -31.34 21.13 5.91
C GLN A 359 -31.33 19.63 6.29
N LYS A 360 -30.88 19.29 7.51
CA LYS A 360 -30.96 17.91 8.03
C LYS A 360 -32.40 17.44 8.19
N GLN A 361 -33.28 18.33 8.61
CA GLN A 361 -34.70 17.99 8.69
C GLN A 361 -35.30 17.70 7.31
N TRP A 362 -35.00 18.54 6.29
CA TRP A 362 -35.41 18.26 4.91
C TRP A 362 -34.90 16.91 4.39
N VAL A 363 -33.65 16.53 4.72
CA VAL A 363 -33.12 15.21 4.36
C VAL A 363 -33.90 14.10 5.02
N LYS A 364 -34.20 14.21 6.33
CA LYS A 364 -34.99 13.21 7.07
C LYS A 364 -36.41 13.06 6.51
N ASP A 365 -37.09 14.19 6.27
CA ASP A 365 -38.44 14.20 5.73
C ASP A 365 -38.49 13.61 4.33
N GLY A 366 -37.53 13.97 3.47
CA GLY A 366 -37.42 13.46 2.11
C GLY A 366 -37.05 11.96 2.01
N ILE A 367 -36.34 11.42 3.02
CA ILE A 367 -36.09 9.97 3.12
C ILE A 367 -37.36 9.25 3.57
N THR A 368 -38.14 9.84 4.49
CA THR A 368 -39.38 9.27 5.00
C THR A 368 -40.48 9.31 3.97
N ASP A 369 -40.64 10.44 3.29
CA ASP A 369 -41.61 10.64 2.19
C ASP A 369 -40.98 11.49 1.06
N PRO A 370 -40.53 10.87 -0.05
CA PRO A 370 -39.92 11.58 -1.16
C PRO A 370 -40.85 12.61 -1.83
N LEU A 371 -42.18 12.53 -1.66
CA LEU A 371 -43.12 13.50 -2.19
C LEU A 371 -42.96 14.88 -1.57
N VAL A 372 -42.40 14.98 -0.38
CA VAL A 372 -42.07 16.26 0.28
C VAL A 372 -41.16 17.14 -0.58
N LEU A 373 -40.27 16.54 -1.40
CA LEU A 373 -39.39 17.25 -2.32
C LEU A 373 -40.07 17.81 -3.56
N GLU A 374 -41.32 17.43 -3.81
CA GLU A 374 -42.20 17.92 -4.91
C GLU A 374 -43.18 18.99 -4.46
N ASN A 375 -43.33 19.17 -3.16
CA ASN A 375 -44.23 20.12 -2.53
C ASN A 375 -43.75 21.56 -2.69
N GLY A 376 -44.71 22.51 -2.76
CA GLY A 376 -44.43 23.94 -2.90
C GLY A 376 -43.46 24.47 -1.84
N SER A 377 -43.57 24.00 -0.59
CA SER A 377 -42.69 24.40 0.53
C SER A 377 -41.19 24.11 0.24
N PHE A 378 -40.84 22.93 -0.29
CA PHE A 378 -39.45 22.65 -0.68
C PHE A 378 -39.03 23.43 -1.93
N LEU A 379 -39.95 23.69 -2.85
CA LEU A 379 -39.66 24.43 -4.07
C LEU A 379 -39.39 25.93 -3.80
N GLU A 380 -39.89 26.46 -2.70
CA GLU A 380 -39.67 27.84 -2.23
C GLU A 380 -38.38 28.02 -1.44
N VAL A 381 -37.76 26.90 -0.96
CA VAL A 381 -36.47 26.94 -0.25
C VAL A 381 -35.34 27.45 -1.18
N PRO A 382 -34.36 28.25 -0.68
CA PRO A 382 -33.26 28.77 -1.46
C PRO A 382 -32.54 27.68 -2.27
N LEU A 383 -32.11 28.02 -3.49
CA LEU A 383 -31.42 27.08 -4.40
C LEU A 383 -30.21 26.41 -3.74
N THR A 384 -29.44 27.15 -2.93
CA THR A 384 -28.27 26.62 -2.17
C THR A 384 -28.67 25.50 -1.25
N THR A 385 -29.75 25.65 -0.52
CA THR A 385 -30.27 24.62 0.39
C THR A 385 -30.79 23.41 -0.38
N ARG A 386 -31.56 23.63 -1.48
CA ARG A 386 -32.05 22.55 -2.33
C ARG A 386 -30.91 21.72 -2.91
N TYR A 387 -29.81 22.34 -3.37
CA TYR A 387 -28.61 21.61 -3.80
C TYR A 387 -28.03 20.76 -2.67
N SER A 388 -27.83 21.36 -1.50
CA SER A 388 -27.21 20.67 -0.37
C SER A 388 -28.03 19.47 0.10
N VAL A 389 -29.35 19.62 0.19
CA VAL A 389 -30.28 18.52 0.55
C VAL A 389 -30.27 17.42 -0.50
N LEU A 390 -30.49 17.75 -1.77
CA LEU A 390 -30.59 16.75 -2.84
C LEU A 390 -29.26 16.04 -3.09
N ASP A 391 -28.13 16.75 -3.12
CA ASP A 391 -26.80 16.16 -3.29
C ASP A 391 -26.45 15.21 -2.11
N THR A 392 -26.87 15.55 -0.87
CA THR A 392 -26.69 14.69 0.29
C THR A 392 -27.57 13.45 0.23
N MET A 393 -28.82 13.59 -0.22
CA MET A 393 -29.72 12.44 -0.39
C MET A 393 -29.25 11.50 -1.50
N LEU A 394 -28.68 12.01 -2.58
CA LEU A 394 -28.08 11.16 -3.63
C LEU A 394 -26.92 10.33 -3.07
N ASP A 395 -26.02 10.94 -2.29
CA ASP A 395 -24.94 10.20 -1.63
C ASP A 395 -25.48 9.20 -0.60
N TYR A 396 -26.53 9.56 0.16
CA TYR A 396 -27.19 8.66 1.10
C TYR A 396 -27.72 7.40 0.42
N TYR A 397 -28.51 7.53 -0.66
CA TYR A 397 -29.06 6.35 -1.35
C TYR A 397 -27.97 5.49 -1.99
N GLN A 398 -26.90 6.10 -2.50
CA GLN A 398 -25.76 5.34 -2.99
C GLN A 398 -25.06 4.56 -1.85
N PHE A 399 -24.94 5.16 -0.66
CA PHE A 399 -24.36 4.52 0.52
C PHE A 399 -25.25 3.37 1.02
N VAL A 400 -26.53 3.61 1.23
CA VAL A 400 -27.48 2.60 1.73
C VAL A 400 -27.62 1.44 0.74
N GLY A 401 -27.56 1.70 -0.56
CA GLY A 401 -27.56 0.67 -1.60
C GLY A 401 -26.38 -0.31 -1.52
N VAL A 402 -25.30 0.05 -0.85
CA VAL A 402 -24.17 -0.87 -0.59
C VAL A 402 -24.33 -1.60 0.74
N VAL A 403 -24.82 -0.93 1.77
CA VAL A 403 -24.87 -1.50 3.14
C VAL A 403 -26.20 -2.20 3.47
N GLY A 404 -27.28 -1.88 2.76
CA GLY A 404 -28.64 -2.36 3.04
C GLY A 404 -28.95 -3.80 2.64
N GLY A 405 -28.05 -4.48 1.93
CA GLY A 405 -28.25 -5.87 1.48
C GLY A 405 -29.14 -5.99 0.20
N ALA A 406 -29.29 -7.22 -0.30
CA ALA A 406 -29.89 -7.49 -1.62
C ALA A 406 -31.44 -7.31 -1.66
N GLY A 407 -32.13 -7.26 -0.51
CA GLY A 407 -33.61 -7.23 -0.47
C GLY A 407 -34.23 -5.90 -0.90
N ASP A 408 -33.59 -4.79 -0.57
CA ASP A 408 -34.16 -3.44 -0.75
C ASP A 408 -33.56 -2.69 -1.94
N GLN A 409 -32.73 -3.34 -2.76
CA GLN A 409 -31.97 -2.66 -3.81
C GLN A 409 -32.86 -1.99 -4.87
N GLN A 410 -33.97 -2.63 -5.22
CA GLN A 410 -34.89 -2.09 -6.24
C GLN A 410 -35.63 -0.85 -5.71
N GLU A 411 -36.04 -0.85 -4.47
CA GLU A 411 -36.67 0.29 -3.79
C GLU A 411 -35.68 1.45 -3.67
N ILE A 412 -34.49 1.19 -3.15
CA ILE A 412 -33.40 2.19 -3.02
C ILE A 412 -33.08 2.83 -4.37
N ASN A 413 -32.96 2.04 -5.42
CA ASN A 413 -32.73 2.56 -6.78
C ASN A 413 -33.90 3.43 -7.27
N SER A 414 -35.15 3.06 -6.98
CA SER A 414 -36.33 3.87 -7.32
C SER A 414 -36.29 5.22 -6.60
N LEU A 415 -36.00 5.23 -5.30
CA LEU A 415 -35.88 6.44 -4.49
C LEU A 415 -34.72 7.34 -4.97
N TYR A 416 -33.57 6.73 -5.27
CA TYR A 416 -32.43 7.44 -5.87
C TYR A 416 -32.83 8.15 -7.19
N GLN A 417 -33.55 7.47 -8.07
CA GLN A 417 -33.99 8.06 -9.34
C GLN A 417 -34.96 9.22 -9.14
N LYS A 418 -35.86 9.15 -8.16
CA LYS A 418 -36.77 10.26 -7.83
C LYS A 418 -36.01 11.50 -7.38
N VAL A 419 -35.03 11.35 -6.46
CA VAL A 419 -34.18 12.45 -6.01
C VAL A 419 -33.33 13.00 -7.16
N LEU A 420 -32.77 12.14 -7.99
CA LEU A 420 -32.00 12.51 -9.16
C LEU A 420 -32.80 13.36 -10.13
N ALA A 421 -34.08 13.01 -10.37
CA ALA A 421 -34.97 13.77 -11.21
C ALA A 421 -35.23 15.19 -10.67
N GLN A 422 -35.41 15.34 -9.35
CA GLN A 422 -35.50 16.67 -8.71
C GLN A 422 -34.20 17.46 -8.85
N ARG A 423 -33.06 16.81 -8.69
CA ARG A 423 -31.74 17.44 -8.85
C ARG A 423 -31.50 17.94 -10.28
N TYR A 424 -31.96 17.21 -11.31
CA TYR A 424 -31.86 17.61 -12.72
C TYR A 424 -32.72 18.82 -13.06
N ARG A 425 -33.78 19.12 -12.32
CA ARG A 425 -34.58 20.33 -12.49
C ARG A 425 -33.87 21.61 -12.06
N LEU A 426 -32.77 21.47 -11.28
CA LEU A 426 -31.94 22.59 -10.83
C LEU A 426 -30.85 22.89 -11.88
N PRO A 427 -30.43 24.17 -12.04
CA PRO A 427 -29.34 24.54 -12.92
C PRO A 427 -28.05 23.76 -12.60
N PRO A 428 -27.16 23.51 -13.59
CA PRO A 428 -25.86 22.94 -13.33
C PRO A 428 -25.02 23.80 -12.37
N ARG A 429 -24.34 23.15 -11.44
CA ARG A 429 -23.28 23.84 -10.64
C ARG A 429 -22.10 22.90 -10.50
N GLU A 430 -20.91 23.46 -10.28
CA GLU A 430 -19.78 22.67 -9.87
C GLU A 430 -20.04 22.05 -8.48
N SER A 431 -19.79 20.76 -8.35
CA SER A 431 -19.81 20.09 -7.05
C SER A 431 -18.71 20.67 -6.18
N GLY A 432 -19.04 21.15 -4.99
CA GLY A 432 -18.06 21.61 -4.01
C GLY A 432 -17.04 20.50 -3.72
N LYS A 433 -15.77 20.88 -3.54
CA LYS A 433 -14.74 19.93 -3.13
C LYS A 433 -15.10 19.36 -1.77
N ILE A 434 -15.11 18.03 -1.68
CA ILE A 434 -15.26 17.34 -0.41
C ILE A 434 -13.87 17.26 0.21
N ASN A 435 -13.68 17.94 1.31
CA ASN A 435 -12.45 17.82 2.08
C ASN A 435 -12.49 16.56 2.95
N SER A 436 -11.35 15.94 3.16
CA SER A 436 -11.28 14.86 4.14
C SER A 436 -11.63 15.37 5.54
N ILE A 437 -12.51 14.65 6.22
CA ILE A 437 -12.80 14.86 7.65
C ILE A 437 -11.61 14.37 8.48
N LEU A 438 -10.84 13.42 7.95
CA LEU A 438 -9.66 12.85 8.57
C LEU A 438 -8.39 13.51 8.02
N ALA A 439 -7.37 13.64 8.84
CA ALA A 439 -6.04 14.00 8.37
C ALA A 439 -5.48 12.89 7.45
N ALA A 440 -4.49 13.25 6.63
CA ALA A 440 -3.91 12.27 5.69
C ALA A 440 -3.09 11.18 6.42
N PRO A 441 -3.07 9.93 5.92
CA PRO A 441 -2.41 8.78 6.58
C PRO A 441 -0.92 9.00 6.89
N HIS A 442 -0.19 9.75 6.07
CA HIS A 442 1.22 10.09 6.31
C HIS A 442 1.45 11.01 7.52
N ARG A 443 0.40 11.60 8.09
CA ARG A 443 0.47 12.37 9.35
C ARG A 443 0.19 11.54 10.58
N GLY A 444 -0.07 10.25 10.41
CA GLY A 444 -0.29 9.30 11.48
C GLY A 444 1.00 8.96 12.25
N ARG A 445 0.84 8.15 13.28
CA ARG A 445 1.95 7.61 14.07
C ARG A 445 2.48 6.30 13.45
N ASN A 446 3.66 5.89 13.91
CA ASN A 446 4.19 4.56 13.57
C ASN A 446 3.27 3.43 14.14
N PRO A 447 3.21 2.26 13.50
CA PRO A 447 2.21 1.24 13.84
C PRO A 447 2.59 0.33 15.02
N SER A 448 3.87 0.14 15.27
CA SER A 448 4.36 -0.75 16.32
C SER A 448 4.51 -0.02 17.65
N LEU A 449 4.21 -0.68 18.77
CA LEU A 449 4.21 -0.07 20.10
C LEU A 449 5.01 -0.91 21.08
N ILE A 450 5.91 -0.27 21.82
CA ILE A 450 6.47 -0.80 23.05
C ILE A 450 6.01 0.06 24.23
N GLN A 451 5.54 -0.57 25.30
CA GLN A 451 5.18 0.12 26.54
C GLN A 451 5.94 -0.51 27.69
N LEU A 452 6.52 0.35 28.51
CA LEU A 452 7.17 -0.01 29.76
C LEU A 452 6.52 0.75 30.90
N GLY A 453 6.32 0.10 32.04
CA GLY A 453 5.71 0.79 33.16
C GLY A 453 5.77 0.03 34.48
N ILE A 454 5.25 0.69 35.49
CA ILE A 454 5.08 0.11 36.83
C ILE A 454 3.67 -0.46 36.96
N ARG A 455 3.57 -1.54 37.69
CA ARG A 455 2.30 -2.22 37.99
C ARG A 455 2.18 -2.50 39.48
N GLY A 456 1.05 -2.17 40.06
CA GLY A 456 0.65 -2.59 41.40
C GLY A 456 -0.44 -3.67 41.29
N SER A 457 -0.28 -4.77 42.02
CA SER A 457 -1.29 -5.85 42.15
C SER A 457 -1.65 -6.02 43.64
N SER A 458 -2.92 -6.16 43.92
CA SER A 458 -3.37 -6.42 45.31
C SER A 458 -2.86 -7.76 45.83
N GLU A 459 -2.51 -8.70 44.97
CA GLU A 459 -2.05 -10.05 45.37
C GLU A 459 -0.55 -10.24 45.22
N LEU A 460 0.06 -9.67 44.16
CA LEU A 460 1.47 -9.87 43.82
C LEU A 460 2.39 -8.71 44.23
N GLY A 461 1.81 -7.61 44.76
CA GLY A 461 2.57 -6.42 45.12
C GLY A 461 3.00 -5.55 43.92
N GLY A 462 4.13 -4.87 44.06
CA GLY A 462 4.70 -4.01 43.01
C GLY A 462 5.50 -4.80 41.97
N GLY A 463 5.43 -4.38 40.72
CA GLY A 463 6.16 -5.00 39.62
C GLY A 463 6.32 -4.08 38.42
N LEU A 464 6.93 -4.62 37.37
CA LEU A 464 7.09 -3.97 36.07
C LEU A 464 6.18 -4.63 35.04
N LEU A 465 5.64 -3.84 34.12
CA LEU A 465 4.86 -4.32 32.98
C LEU A 465 5.60 -3.96 31.69
N ILE A 466 5.72 -4.94 30.80
CA ILE A 466 6.23 -4.80 29.45
C ILE A 466 5.12 -5.22 28.48
N ASN A 467 4.77 -4.35 27.57
CA ASN A 467 3.81 -4.63 26.49
C ASN A 467 4.45 -4.34 25.14
N LEU A 468 4.47 -5.31 24.26
CA LEU A 468 4.96 -5.20 22.89
C LEU A 468 3.83 -5.51 21.93
N ARG A 469 3.51 -4.58 21.02
CA ARG A 469 2.49 -4.72 19.98
C ARG A 469 3.11 -4.42 18.62
N PRO A 470 3.43 -5.44 17.81
CA PRO A 470 3.93 -5.25 16.45
C PRO A 470 2.98 -4.48 15.56
N ALA A 471 1.65 -4.76 15.64
CA ALA A 471 0.60 -4.12 14.86
C ALA A 471 -0.74 -4.15 15.60
N TYR A 472 -1.62 -3.21 15.55
CA TYR A 472 -1.54 -1.94 14.83
C TYR A 472 -2.07 -0.81 15.73
N TYR A 473 -3.38 -0.84 16.14
CA TYR A 473 -4.02 0.18 16.97
C TYR A 473 -5.11 -0.40 17.90
N ASP A 474 -5.42 0.34 18.95
CA ASP A 474 -6.54 0.08 19.88
C ASP A 474 -7.50 1.28 19.94
N PRO A 475 -8.69 1.16 20.61
CA PRO A 475 -9.72 2.21 20.60
C PRO A 475 -9.29 3.56 21.19
N LEU A 476 -8.21 3.60 21.97
CA LEU A 476 -7.65 4.83 22.54
C LEU A 476 -6.58 5.46 21.67
N ASP A 477 -6.12 4.78 20.62
CA ASP A 477 -5.10 5.33 19.73
C ASP A 477 -5.67 6.49 18.93
N PHE A 478 -4.82 7.51 18.71
CA PHE A 478 -5.10 8.65 17.86
C PHE A 478 -4.40 8.45 16.53
N GLY A 479 -5.04 8.82 15.46
CA GLY A 479 -4.43 8.86 14.16
C GLY A 479 -5.44 8.78 13.03
N PRO A 480 -5.10 9.40 11.90
CA PRO A 480 -5.94 9.38 10.70
C PRO A 480 -5.82 8.08 9.91
N GLU A 481 -4.86 7.25 10.28
CA GLU A 481 -4.45 6.05 9.56
C GLU A 481 -5.34 4.82 9.82
N HIS A 482 -6.21 4.90 10.82
CA HIS A 482 -7.02 3.76 11.26
C HIS A 482 -8.50 4.09 11.45
N VAL A 483 -9.31 3.05 11.56
CA VAL A 483 -10.76 3.18 11.78
C VAL A 483 -11.02 3.74 13.16
N LYS A 484 -11.73 4.85 13.22
CA LYS A 484 -12.03 5.55 14.48
C LYS A 484 -12.75 4.63 15.48
N TYR A 485 -12.25 4.59 16.72
CA TYR A 485 -12.71 3.72 17.81
C TYR A 485 -12.59 2.21 17.54
N GLY A 486 -12.06 1.80 16.39
CA GLY A 486 -11.78 0.40 16.08
C GLY A 486 -10.58 -0.15 16.84
N GLU A 487 -10.39 -1.45 16.74
CA GLU A 487 -9.20 -2.15 17.22
C GLU A 487 -8.72 -3.12 16.15
N LEU A 488 -7.42 -3.12 15.94
CA LEU A 488 -6.72 -4.11 15.15
C LEU A 488 -5.38 -4.37 15.81
N ILE A 489 -5.26 -5.48 16.50
CA ILE A 489 -4.05 -5.88 17.21
C ILE A 489 -3.59 -7.22 16.65
N MET A 490 -2.30 -7.34 16.34
CA MET A 490 -1.67 -8.59 15.93
C MET A 490 -0.32 -8.75 16.61
N GLY A 491 -0.17 -9.90 17.23
CA GLY A 491 1.07 -10.28 17.88
C GLY A 491 1.36 -9.56 19.21
N GLN A 492 0.39 -9.02 19.93
CA GLN A 492 0.65 -8.32 21.18
C GLN A 492 1.12 -9.30 22.26
N LEU A 493 2.20 -8.96 22.93
CA LEU A 493 2.80 -9.70 24.03
C LEU A 493 2.76 -8.85 25.30
N GLN A 494 2.24 -9.40 26.40
CA GLN A 494 2.20 -8.76 27.72
C GLN A 494 2.94 -9.60 28.76
N MET A 495 3.93 -9.02 29.41
CA MET A 495 4.72 -9.65 30.47
C MET A 495 4.81 -8.74 31.68
N SER A 496 4.71 -9.33 32.86
CA SER A 496 4.97 -8.65 34.15
C SER A 496 6.11 -9.29 34.89
N VAL A 497 6.86 -8.48 35.63
CA VAL A 497 7.95 -8.92 36.49
C VAL A 497 7.65 -8.50 37.92
N TYR A 498 7.45 -9.47 38.82
CA TYR A 498 7.22 -9.27 40.26
C TYR A 498 8.29 -10.04 41.03
N ASP A 499 9.02 -9.37 41.95
CA ASP A 499 9.98 -10.01 42.86
C ASP A 499 10.78 -11.16 42.21
N SER A 500 11.39 -10.94 41.07
CA SER A 500 12.20 -11.92 40.32
C SER A 500 11.35 -13.00 39.55
N LYS A 501 10.05 -12.94 39.58
CA LYS A 501 9.18 -13.80 38.77
C LYS A 501 8.76 -13.08 37.49
N VAL A 502 8.97 -13.72 36.37
CA VAL A 502 8.46 -13.27 35.07
C VAL A 502 7.16 -13.99 34.78
N ILE A 503 6.09 -13.23 34.57
CA ILE A 503 4.76 -13.76 34.27
C ILE A 503 4.39 -13.33 32.86
N LEU A 504 4.13 -14.31 31.98
CA LEU A 504 3.50 -14.06 30.69
C LEU A 504 2.00 -13.92 30.92
N GLU A 505 1.47 -12.69 30.80
CA GLU A 505 0.05 -12.41 31.06
C GLU A 505 -0.85 -12.76 29.87
N GLY A 506 -0.32 -12.60 28.67
CA GLY A 506 -1.04 -12.95 27.45
C GLY A 506 -0.27 -12.72 26.17
N VAL A 507 -0.75 -13.37 25.12
CA VAL A 507 -0.34 -13.17 23.74
C VAL A 507 -1.60 -13.04 22.90
N ASP A 508 -1.89 -11.85 22.38
CA ASP A 508 -2.97 -11.68 21.43
C ASP A 508 -2.43 -11.97 20.02
N PHE A 509 -2.80 -13.10 19.42
CA PHE A 509 -2.47 -13.39 18.04
C PHE A 509 -3.21 -12.46 17.10
N LEU A 510 -4.50 -12.23 17.40
CA LEU A 510 -5.38 -11.36 16.66
C LEU A 510 -6.46 -10.80 17.59
N SER A 511 -6.67 -9.48 17.57
CA SER A 511 -7.85 -8.83 18.16
C SER A 511 -8.37 -7.78 17.20
N ILE A 512 -9.65 -7.90 16.84
CA ILE A 512 -10.35 -6.99 15.94
C ILE A 512 -11.61 -6.53 16.62
N LYS A 513 -11.85 -5.21 16.64
CA LYS A 513 -13.08 -4.62 17.11
C LYS A 513 -13.58 -3.61 16.08
N SER A 514 -14.71 -3.91 15.46
CA SER A 514 -15.39 -3.01 14.53
C SER A 514 -16.51 -2.29 15.28
N LEU A 515 -16.33 -0.99 15.49
CA LEU A 515 -17.32 -0.11 16.09
C LEU A 515 -18.04 0.64 14.97
N ALA A 516 -19.15 0.12 14.51
CA ALA A 516 -20.02 0.79 13.57
C ALA A 516 -20.91 1.77 14.34
N SER A 517 -20.38 2.96 14.64
CA SER A 517 -21.17 4.02 15.28
C SER A 517 -22.05 4.71 14.26
N GLU A 518 -23.32 4.89 14.60
CA GLU A 518 -24.23 5.74 13.86
C GLU A 518 -23.68 7.17 13.75
N ALA A 519 -23.52 7.68 12.52
CA ALA A 519 -22.94 9.01 12.28
C ALA A 519 -24.02 10.06 12.01
N THR A 520 -25.17 9.66 11.43
CA THR A 520 -26.19 10.59 10.91
C THR A 520 -27.57 10.43 11.56
N GLY A 521 -27.86 9.31 12.19
CA GLY A 521 -29.20 8.98 12.71
C GLY A 521 -30.22 8.64 11.61
N LEU A 522 -29.76 8.45 10.37
CA LEU A 522 -30.63 8.09 9.25
C LEU A 522 -30.77 6.57 9.13
N PRO A 523 -31.90 6.07 8.57
CA PRO A 523 -32.08 4.63 8.31
C PRO A 523 -30.88 4.03 7.55
N GLY A 524 -30.46 2.81 7.91
CA GLY A 524 -29.36 2.11 7.26
C GLY A 524 -27.95 2.55 7.70
N ASP A 525 -27.80 3.61 8.48
CA ASP A 525 -26.52 4.04 9.03
C ASP A 525 -26.14 3.22 10.29
N ASN A 526 -27.12 2.63 10.98
CA ASN A 526 -26.88 1.79 12.16
C ASN A 526 -26.46 0.38 11.73
N ARG A 527 -25.17 0.07 11.89
CA ARG A 527 -24.61 -1.26 11.60
C ARG A 527 -24.33 -2.01 12.90
N GLN A 528 -24.34 -3.32 12.78
CA GLN A 528 -23.88 -4.16 13.88
C GLN A 528 -22.38 -3.99 14.10
N SER A 529 -22.05 -3.69 15.34
CA SER A 529 -20.67 -3.76 15.84
C SER A 529 -20.33 -5.21 16.18
N TRP A 530 -19.07 -5.58 16.02
CA TRP A 530 -18.61 -6.92 16.33
C TRP A 530 -17.17 -6.89 16.83
N GLN A 531 -16.79 -7.93 17.56
CA GLN A 531 -15.40 -8.15 17.95
C GLN A 531 -15.02 -9.61 17.82
N LEU A 532 -13.76 -9.84 17.49
CA LEU A 532 -13.14 -11.16 17.38
C LEU A 532 -11.79 -11.11 18.08
N LYS A 533 -11.48 -12.10 18.92
CA LYS A 533 -10.16 -12.21 19.55
C LYS A 533 -9.69 -13.66 19.55
N ALA A 534 -8.40 -13.87 19.28
CA ALA A 534 -7.73 -15.14 19.38
C ALA A 534 -6.37 -14.95 20.06
N GLY A 535 -6.08 -15.74 21.08
CA GLY A 535 -4.82 -15.59 21.81
C GLY A 535 -4.66 -16.52 22.99
N LEU A 536 -3.53 -16.41 23.65
CA LEU A 536 -3.26 -17.02 24.94
C LEU A 536 -3.55 -15.97 26.03
N GLN A 537 -4.43 -16.26 26.96
CA GLN A 537 -4.77 -15.34 28.03
C GLN A 537 -4.57 -16.01 29.39
N SER A 538 -4.04 -15.28 30.36
CA SER A 538 -4.02 -15.75 31.72
C SER A 538 -5.45 -15.78 32.28
N VAL A 539 -5.89 -16.92 32.77
CA VAL A 539 -7.24 -17.08 33.36
C VAL A 539 -7.31 -16.61 34.82
N ARG A 540 -6.16 -16.35 35.42
CA ARG A 540 -6.04 -15.83 36.80
C ARG A 540 -4.87 -14.85 36.89
N PHE A 541 -5.07 -13.75 37.58
CA PHE A 541 -4.05 -12.71 37.73
C PHE A 541 -2.93 -13.08 38.71
N ASP A 542 -3.15 -14.07 39.57
CA ASP A 542 -2.23 -14.55 40.60
C ASP A 542 -1.35 -15.74 40.15
N CYS A 543 -1.55 -16.21 38.91
CA CYS A 543 -0.94 -17.44 38.44
C CYS A 543 0.31 -17.19 37.60
N ALA A 544 1.44 -17.71 38.06
CA ALA A 544 2.69 -17.68 37.31
C ALA A 544 2.76 -18.86 36.32
N ASN A 545 2.77 -18.56 35.02
CA ASN A 545 3.13 -19.44 33.89
C ASN A 545 2.25 -20.67 33.55
N THR A 546 1.43 -21.19 34.44
CA THR A 546 0.63 -22.42 34.20
C THR A 546 -0.82 -22.15 33.84
N CYS A 547 -1.26 -20.90 33.87
CA CYS A 547 -2.65 -20.50 33.68
C CYS A 547 -2.96 -19.83 32.34
N LEU A 548 -2.09 -19.95 31.37
CA LEU A 548 -2.38 -19.51 30.01
C LEU A 548 -3.34 -20.48 29.35
N SER A 549 -4.45 -19.96 28.87
CA SER A 549 -5.46 -20.68 28.12
C SER A 549 -5.54 -20.14 26.68
N LEU A 550 -5.58 -21.01 25.71
CA LEU A 550 -5.88 -20.64 24.33
C LEU A 550 -7.37 -20.34 24.23
N GLN A 551 -7.70 -19.14 23.76
CA GLN A 551 -9.08 -18.65 23.69
C GLN A 551 -9.39 -18.09 22.31
N PHE A 552 -10.62 -18.37 21.85
CA PHE A 552 -11.25 -17.79 20.68
C PHE A 552 -12.54 -17.11 21.12
N GLU A 553 -12.65 -15.82 20.92
CA GLU A 553 -13.74 -14.98 21.35
C GLU A 553 -14.46 -14.36 20.17
N GLY A 554 -15.79 -14.36 20.19
CA GLY A 554 -16.61 -13.71 19.16
C GLY A 554 -17.86 -13.09 19.76
N ASP A 555 -18.09 -11.79 19.50
CA ASP A 555 -19.23 -11.06 20.03
C ASP A 555 -19.84 -10.17 18.95
N ARG A 556 -21.16 -9.95 19.03
CA ARG A 556 -21.94 -9.01 18.22
C ARG A 556 -22.71 -8.04 19.09
N GLY A 557 -22.93 -6.84 18.60
CA GLY A 557 -23.61 -5.81 19.34
C GLY A 557 -23.90 -4.55 18.55
N TYR A 558 -24.16 -3.48 19.29
CA TYR A 558 -24.43 -2.17 18.71
C TYR A 558 -23.61 -1.09 19.42
N THR A 559 -23.32 -0.03 18.68
CA THR A 559 -22.61 1.16 19.18
C THR A 559 -23.47 2.38 18.94
N ILE A 560 -23.67 3.15 20.00
CA ILE A 560 -24.42 4.41 19.99
C ILE A 560 -23.45 5.55 20.29
N LYS A 561 -23.55 6.62 19.51
CA LYS A 561 -22.84 7.86 19.73
C LYS A 561 -23.71 8.76 20.61
N LEU A 562 -23.34 8.92 21.88
CA LEU A 562 -24.08 9.78 22.80
C LEU A 562 -23.89 11.26 22.47
N ASN A 563 -22.67 11.65 22.08
CA ASN A 563 -22.33 12.98 21.59
C ASN A 563 -21.09 12.93 20.73
N GLN A 564 -20.53 14.06 20.30
CA GLN A 564 -19.35 14.09 19.43
C GLN A 564 -18.10 13.43 20.05
N SER A 565 -18.04 13.34 21.39
CA SER A 565 -16.87 12.86 22.13
C SER A 565 -17.04 11.48 22.76
N VAL A 566 -18.27 10.97 22.91
CA VAL A 566 -18.55 9.74 23.67
C VAL A 566 -19.32 8.74 22.82
N VAL A 567 -18.78 7.53 22.73
CA VAL A 567 -19.45 6.37 22.13
C VAL A 567 -19.61 5.27 23.18
N VAL A 568 -20.78 4.60 23.16
CA VAL A 568 -21.09 3.48 24.05
C VAL A 568 -21.47 2.27 23.19
N SER A 569 -20.96 1.11 23.53
CA SER A 569 -21.26 -0.15 22.85
C SER A 569 -21.65 -1.25 23.80
N GLY A 570 -22.59 -2.08 23.39
CA GLY A 570 -22.99 -3.29 24.09
C GLY A 570 -22.85 -4.50 23.17
N TYR A 571 -22.29 -5.60 23.70
CA TYR A 571 -22.04 -6.83 22.96
C TYR A 571 -22.55 -8.03 23.72
N LEU A 572 -23.08 -8.99 22.98
CA LEU A 572 -23.37 -10.35 23.44
C LEU A 572 -22.56 -11.33 22.61
N GLY A 573 -21.99 -12.33 23.25
CA GLY A 573 -21.18 -13.33 22.58
C GLY A 573 -20.64 -14.40 23.49
N GLY A 574 -19.53 -15.01 23.10
CA GLY A 574 -18.93 -16.07 23.86
C GLY A 574 -17.48 -16.34 23.52
N ALA A 575 -16.90 -17.29 24.24
CA ALA A 575 -15.58 -17.81 23.97
C ALA A 575 -15.56 -19.34 24.03
N ILE A 576 -14.65 -19.88 23.22
CA ILE A 576 -14.21 -21.27 23.32
C ILE A 576 -12.77 -21.21 23.82
N ARG A 577 -12.45 -22.01 24.84
CA ARG A 577 -11.10 -22.04 25.42
C ARG A 577 -10.68 -23.49 25.77
N ASP A 578 -9.37 -23.69 25.88
CA ASP A 578 -8.87 -24.93 26.46
C ASP A 578 -9.16 -24.96 27.97
N ASN A 579 -9.55 -26.09 28.49
CA ASN A 579 -9.94 -26.27 29.92
C ASN A 579 -8.74 -26.63 30.80
N ARG A 580 -7.62 -25.92 30.67
CA ARG A 580 -6.41 -26.21 31.47
C ARG A 580 -6.56 -25.88 32.95
N ASP A 581 -7.45 -24.98 33.29
CA ASP A 581 -7.71 -24.53 34.67
C ASP A 581 -8.92 -25.21 35.32
N GLY A 582 -9.59 -26.14 34.63
CA GLY A 582 -10.79 -26.83 35.11
C GLY A 582 -12.02 -25.95 35.20
N ALA A 583 -12.00 -24.76 34.56
CA ALA A 583 -13.09 -23.79 34.62
C ALA A 583 -14.08 -23.88 33.45
N GLY A 584 -14.00 -24.92 32.62
CA GLY A 584 -14.87 -25.16 31.47
C GLY A 584 -14.32 -24.68 30.13
N ASN A 585 -14.94 -25.14 29.04
CA ASN A 585 -14.54 -24.83 27.67
C ASN A 585 -15.37 -23.73 27.01
N PHE A 586 -16.59 -23.51 27.47
CA PHE A 586 -17.55 -22.59 26.84
C PHE A 586 -17.95 -21.47 27.78
N GLU A 587 -17.79 -20.24 27.33
CA GLU A 587 -18.12 -19.04 28.08
C GLU A 587 -19.12 -18.18 27.31
N GLY A 588 -20.20 -17.78 27.97
CA GLY A 588 -21.12 -16.72 27.51
C GLY A 588 -20.72 -15.35 28.09
N ARG A 589 -20.84 -14.28 27.27
CA ARG A 589 -20.39 -12.94 27.67
C ARG A 589 -21.37 -11.85 27.33
N LEU A 590 -21.47 -10.88 28.28
CA LEU A 590 -22.03 -9.55 28.04
C LEU A 590 -20.89 -8.53 28.23
N THR A 591 -20.64 -7.69 27.25
CA THR A 591 -19.63 -6.62 27.34
C THR A 591 -20.31 -5.27 27.12
N LEU A 592 -20.10 -4.33 28.03
CA LEU A 592 -20.45 -2.92 27.88
C LEU A 592 -19.15 -2.11 27.81
N ASN A 593 -19.05 -1.22 26.84
CA ASN A 593 -17.85 -0.44 26.62
C ASN A 593 -18.20 1.01 26.30
N ALA A 594 -17.49 1.96 26.92
CA ALA A 594 -17.59 3.38 26.64
C ALA A 594 -16.23 3.93 26.32
N VAL A 595 -16.12 4.70 25.24
CA VAL A 595 -14.90 5.41 24.86
C VAL A 595 -15.21 6.90 24.76
N ALA A 596 -14.39 7.71 25.44
CA ALA A 596 -14.51 9.16 25.47
C ALA A 596 -13.24 9.83 24.91
N SER A 597 -13.42 10.74 23.95
CA SER A 597 -12.38 11.68 23.52
C SER A 597 -12.56 12.98 24.28
N ILE A 598 -11.77 13.18 25.34
CA ILE A 598 -11.91 14.31 26.26
C ILE A 598 -11.29 15.56 25.65
N THR A 599 -10.07 15.42 25.12
CA THR A 599 -9.39 16.42 24.27
C THR A 599 -8.84 15.73 23.01
N GLU A 600 -8.10 16.44 22.17
CA GLU A 600 -7.39 15.86 21.04
C GLU A 600 -6.32 14.87 21.51
N GLU A 601 -5.69 15.10 22.67
CA GLU A 601 -4.60 14.28 23.22
C GLU A 601 -5.08 13.28 24.29
N LEU A 602 -6.24 13.51 24.93
CA LEU A 602 -6.72 12.73 26.08
C LEU A 602 -7.94 11.90 25.72
N ARG A 603 -7.82 10.59 25.85
CA ARG A 603 -8.91 9.62 25.70
C ARG A 603 -9.03 8.72 26.93
N ALA A 604 -10.26 8.31 27.20
CA ALA A 604 -10.55 7.36 28.25
C ALA A 604 -11.47 6.25 27.74
N ARG A 605 -11.32 5.06 28.32
CA ARG A 605 -12.19 3.91 28.07
C ARG A 605 -12.60 3.30 29.39
N PHE A 606 -13.86 2.91 29.46
CA PHE A 606 -14.39 2.04 30.50
C PHE A 606 -14.99 0.81 29.85
N GLU A 607 -14.65 -0.39 30.33
CA GLU A 607 -15.19 -1.66 29.88
C GLU A 607 -15.68 -2.45 31.10
N TYR A 608 -16.93 -2.90 31.04
CA TYR A 608 -17.49 -3.89 31.95
C TYR A 608 -17.76 -5.17 31.18
N ARG A 609 -17.33 -6.33 31.70
CA ARG A 609 -17.55 -7.62 31.11
C ARG A 609 -18.08 -8.61 32.16
N HIS A 610 -19.26 -9.11 31.88
CA HIS A 610 -19.83 -10.23 32.62
C HIS A 610 -19.60 -11.52 31.88
N LYS A 611 -18.96 -12.49 32.53
CA LYS A 611 -18.62 -13.81 31.99
C LYS A 611 -19.36 -14.88 32.77
N LYS A 612 -19.97 -15.84 32.07
CA LYS A 612 -20.61 -17.02 32.65
C LYS A 612 -20.17 -18.27 31.97
N GLN A 613 -19.62 -19.22 32.72
CA GLN A 613 -19.32 -20.56 32.19
C GLN A 613 -20.64 -21.29 31.89
N LEU A 614 -20.69 -21.94 30.72
CA LEU A 614 -21.88 -22.60 30.21
C LEU A 614 -21.87 -24.12 30.47
N ASP A 615 -20.70 -24.69 30.66
CA ASP A 615 -20.44 -26.10 30.91
C ASP A 615 -20.10 -26.41 32.38
N GLU A 616 -19.99 -25.38 33.23
CA GLU A 616 -19.76 -25.50 34.67
C GLU A 616 -20.75 -24.60 35.46
N GLU A 617 -21.54 -25.19 36.34
CA GLU A 617 -22.71 -24.50 36.95
C GLU A 617 -22.42 -23.30 37.88
N ARG A 618 -21.17 -23.01 38.25
CA ARG A 618 -20.88 -22.09 39.37
C ARG A 618 -19.96 -20.90 39.09
N LEU A 619 -19.44 -20.72 37.88
CA LEU A 619 -18.47 -19.67 37.65
C LEU A 619 -19.05 -18.51 36.83
N SER A 620 -19.48 -17.47 37.56
CA SER A 620 -19.78 -16.16 36.99
C SER A 620 -18.77 -15.15 37.51
N LYS A 621 -18.17 -14.36 36.62
CA LYS A 621 -17.16 -13.34 36.95
C LYS A 621 -17.53 -12.00 36.35
N ASN A 622 -17.26 -10.95 37.09
CA ASN A 622 -17.38 -9.57 36.64
C ASN A 622 -15.97 -8.97 36.48
N ASN A 623 -15.69 -8.44 35.33
CA ASN A 623 -14.42 -7.79 35.02
C ASN A 623 -14.69 -6.32 34.73
N TYR A 624 -13.85 -5.47 35.26
CA TYR A 624 -13.88 -4.02 35.04
C TYR A 624 -12.51 -3.60 34.51
N ARG A 625 -12.51 -2.76 33.50
CA ARG A 625 -11.30 -2.15 32.99
C ARG A 625 -11.51 -0.67 32.74
N PHE A 626 -10.59 0.14 33.22
CA PHE A 626 -10.56 1.57 33.01
C PHE A 626 -9.18 1.95 32.46
N ASP A 627 -9.15 2.61 31.31
CA ASP A 627 -7.92 3.09 30.67
C ASP A 627 -8.02 4.60 30.44
N ILE A 628 -6.95 5.32 30.74
CA ILE A 628 -6.74 6.71 30.30
C ILE A 628 -5.46 6.76 29.52
N ARG A 629 -5.49 7.37 28.34
CA ARG A 629 -4.33 7.61 27.50
C ARG A 629 -4.17 9.09 27.22
N TYR A 630 -2.96 9.60 27.46
CA TYR A 630 -2.54 10.94 27.10
C TYR A 630 -1.41 10.90 26.08
N GLN A 631 -1.61 11.54 24.91
CA GLN A 631 -0.60 11.64 23.86
C GLN A 631 0.36 12.77 24.18
N LEU A 632 1.64 12.45 24.37
CA LEU A 632 2.71 13.42 24.61
C LEU A 632 3.25 14.01 23.31
N ALA A 633 3.37 13.19 22.29
CA ALA A 633 3.81 13.54 20.95
C ALA A 633 3.27 12.51 19.94
N THR A 634 3.48 12.68 18.65
CA THR A 634 2.97 11.76 17.60
C THR A 634 3.28 10.30 17.90
N ASN A 635 4.51 10.00 18.36
CA ASN A 635 4.96 8.64 18.63
C ASN A 635 5.19 8.34 20.14
N TRP A 636 4.61 9.14 21.04
CA TRP A 636 4.80 8.95 22.48
C TRP A 636 3.49 9.12 23.24
N ASP A 637 3.20 8.22 24.16
CA ASP A 637 2.05 8.34 25.06
C ASP A 637 2.38 7.92 26.51
N VAL A 638 1.47 8.32 27.41
CA VAL A 638 1.38 7.80 28.77
C VAL A 638 -0.01 7.20 28.93
N ARG A 639 -0.07 6.04 29.55
CA ARG A 639 -1.32 5.34 29.78
C ARG A 639 -1.43 4.87 31.23
N PHE A 640 -2.57 5.18 31.85
CA PHE A 640 -2.98 4.58 33.11
C PHE A 640 -4.03 3.50 32.81
N VAL A 641 -3.87 2.33 33.44
CA VAL A 641 -4.78 1.19 33.28
C VAL A 641 -5.14 0.67 34.66
N TYR A 642 -6.44 0.53 34.96
CA TYR A 642 -6.96 -0.18 36.12
C TYR A 642 -7.78 -1.38 35.63
N GLU A 643 -7.51 -2.55 36.18
CA GLU A 643 -8.19 -3.80 35.86
C GLU A 643 -8.64 -4.48 37.18
N TYR A 644 -9.84 -5.03 37.17
CA TYR A 644 -10.37 -5.83 38.24
C TYR A 644 -11.00 -7.11 37.71
N GLU A 645 -10.52 -8.26 38.18
CA GLU A 645 -11.10 -9.57 37.95
C GLU A 645 -10.90 -10.42 39.21
N GLY A 646 -11.73 -10.15 40.24
CA GLY A 646 -11.59 -10.75 41.58
C GLY A 646 -10.47 -10.11 42.40
N SER A 647 -9.42 -9.60 41.78
CA SER A 647 -8.36 -8.81 42.37
C SER A 647 -8.07 -7.55 41.54
N GLY A 648 -7.58 -6.49 42.18
CA GLY A 648 -7.31 -5.20 41.53
C GLY A 648 -5.84 -5.08 41.04
N ARG A 649 -5.65 -4.55 39.82
CA ARG A 649 -4.35 -4.19 39.28
C ARG A 649 -4.38 -2.79 38.70
N SER A 650 -3.35 -2.00 38.99
CA SER A 650 -3.16 -0.67 38.38
C SER A 650 -1.80 -0.60 37.70
N SER A 651 -1.72 0.07 36.56
CA SER A 651 -0.48 0.21 35.81
C SER A 651 -0.35 1.63 35.27
N LEU A 652 0.88 2.15 35.32
CA LEU A 652 1.25 3.39 34.65
C LEU A 652 2.32 3.06 33.62
N LEU A 653 2.02 3.29 32.34
CA LEU A 653 2.81 2.87 31.19
C LEU A 653 3.28 4.09 30.42
N PHE A 654 4.51 4.04 29.93
CA PHE A 654 5.07 4.96 28.98
C PHE A 654 5.25 4.22 27.66
N GLY A 655 4.66 4.73 26.58
CA GLY A 655 4.58 4.09 25.27
C GLY A 655 5.38 4.83 24.22
N HIS A 656 6.08 4.05 23.39
CA HIS A 656 6.78 4.53 22.20
C HIS A 656 6.31 3.76 20.99
N TYR A 657 5.90 4.51 19.95
CA TYR A 657 5.51 3.98 18.65
C TYR A 657 6.66 4.08 17.65
N TRP A 658 7.00 2.98 17.01
CA TRP A 658 8.17 2.87 16.12
C TRP A 658 7.90 2.08 14.84
#